data_3a1a748eeaf36169c7eadf62e3dbff83
#
_entry.id   3a1a748eeaf36169c7eadf62e3dbff83
#
_cell.length_a   1.000
_cell.length_b   1.000
_cell.length_c   1.000
_cell.angle_alpha   90.00
_cell.angle_beta   90.00
_cell.angle_gamma   90.00
#
_symmetry.space_group_name_H-M   'P 1'
#
loop_
_entity.id
_entity.type
_entity.pdbx_description
1 polymer ?
#
loop_
_entity_poly.entity_id
_entity_poly.type
_entity_poly.pdbx_seq_one_letter_code
_entity_poly.pdbx_strand_id
1 'polypeptide(L)'
;MHWSEEIAQRIIERKPDKEEYVCAAGISPSGSIHIGNFRDVATSYFVVKALRKMGKKAKLLFSWDEFDRLRKVPVNVQAVAPELEACIGMPYVDVKNPFPDSPCKTYAEHFEQEFERSIGRFGIKMDYRHQAEMYRSGKYAQQVLHALKHRAEIFEILDSHRTQEATDEDRKNFYPVSIYCPVCGKDTTKITSLSEDCTVAEYRCSCGHEGRFDFTKDFNCKLSWKVDWAMRWLYEGVDFEPGGKDHASPNGSYDTSKEISKAIFGYEAPIFQGYEFIGIKGTTGKMSGSSGLNLTPDTLLKLYQPEIILWLYSKTEPLKAFDFCFDDGILRQYFEFDRMYNEVKSGKANDLTKAILYNAEIEGRTVETVPMNLLVQLGSVVDFKVDMLELVFRKIGTPYTFDQFSDRLDRAKFWLEQCSPESVNRLRATRNWEVYDTLSETQRAEVARLYAFISAGGYTLDELNAELYAIPKEFAPANMEEKALKGVQGAFFKNVYQLLIDKERGPRLYLFLYAIDPAQYVNLLDFSSPKTQAEKEAEEAAKQAQEQPKPEREQVAYGDPDPVDPVKAEIAYDDFAAMDMRVCKVLKCQEIRKSHSCYKLTLSDGLDKRTIVSSIKAYYTPEELVGKKIIVLANLKPTRITGVTSEGMLLAATNNACGCKVIFVDDTVPEGTKIL
;
A
#
# COMPACT_ATOMS: atom_id res chain seq x y z
N MET A 1 28.18 1.36 4.83
CA MET A 1 27.77 -0.03 4.50
C MET A 1 26.24 -0.07 4.44
N HIS A 2 25.66 -0.85 3.57
CA HIS A 2 24.21 -1.04 3.51
C HIS A 2 23.76 -2.07 4.57
N TRP A 3 22.57 -1.94 5.14
CA TRP A 3 22.10 -2.83 6.21
C TRP A 3 22.14 -4.33 5.84
N SER A 4 21.91 -4.72 4.57
CA SER A 4 22.03 -6.11 4.14
C SER A 4 23.47 -6.60 4.11
N GLU A 5 24.43 -5.73 3.84
CA GLU A 5 25.87 -6.04 3.89
C GLU A 5 26.35 -6.21 5.34
N GLU A 6 25.85 -5.41 6.27
CA GLU A 6 26.14 -5.55 7.72
C GLU A 6 25.61 -6.88 8.25
N ILE A 7 24.40 -7.28 7.88
CA ILE A 7 23.84 -8.59 8.24
C ILE A 7 24.67 -9.71 7.62
N ALA A 8 25.01 -9.62 6.34
CA ALA A 8 25.82 -10.63 5.65
C ALA A 8 27.20 -10.80 6.31
N GLN A 9 27.84 -9.70 6.72
CA GLN A 9 29.11 -9.75 7.44
C GLN A 9 28.96 -10.49 8.78
N ARG A 10 27.95 -10.19 9.58
CA ARG A 10 27.65 -10.87 10.84
C ARG A 10 27.42 -12.38 10.65
N ILE A 11 26.75 -12.78 9.55
CA ILE A 11 26.54 -14.19 9.22
C ILE A 11 27.87 -14.88 8.94
N ILE A 12 28.75 -14.24 8.14
CA ILE A 12 30.08 -14.78 7.80
C ILE A 12 30.96 -14.89 9.04
N GLU A 13 31.02 -13.86 9.88
CA GLU A 13 31.79 -13.86 11.12
C GLU A 13 31.38 -14.98 12.09
N ARG A 14 30.06 -15.27 12.14
CA ARG A 14 29.52 -16.33 13.00
C ARG A 14 29.84 -17.74 12.53
N LYS A 15 29.88 -17.98 11.22
CA LYS A 15 30.15 -19.28 10.61
C LYS A 15 31.09 -19.13 9.41
N PRO A 16 32.37 -18.76 9.63
CA PRO A 16 33.29 -18.37 8.55
C PRO A 16 33.58 -19.48 7.54
N ASP A 17 33.60 -20.75 8.02
CA ASP A 17 33.96 -21.92 7.24
C ASP A 17 32.77 -22.63 6.58
N LYS A 18 31.55 -22.06 6.68
CA LYS A 18 30.37 -22.65 6.07
C LYS A 18 30.47 -22.55 4.54
N GLU A 19 30.18 -23.66 3.85
CA GLU A 19 30.28 -23.74 2.39
C GLU A 19 29.19 -22.95 1.69
N GLU A 20 27.95 -23.08 2.17
CA GLU A 20 26.77 -22.40 1.62
C GLU A 20 25.87 -21.87 2.74
N TYR A 21 25.55 -20.59 2.71
CA TYR A 21 24.65 -19.95 3.68
C TYR A 21 23.19 -20.05 3.24
N VAL A 22 22.32 -20.29 4.21
CA VAL A 22 20.87 -20.42 4.01
C VAL A 22 20.17 -19.23 4.64
N CYS A 23 19.56 -18.36 3.81
CA CYS A 23 18.65 -17.32 4.26
C CYS A 23 17.22 -17.81 4.03
N ALA A 24 16.41 -17.83 5.08
CA ALA A 24 15.05 -18.34 5.01
C ALA A 24 14.02 -17.22 4.92
N ALA A 25 12.86 -17.55 4.39
CA ALA A 25 11.62 -16.80 4.43
C ALA A 25 10.46 -17.81 4.40
N GLY A 26 9.28 -17.43 4.88
CA GLY A 26 8.14 -18.35 4.86
C GLY A 26 6.81 -17.63 4.98
N ILE A 27 5.78 -18.17 4.32
CA ILE A 27 4.44 -17.57 4.31
C ILE A 27 3.38 -18.69 4.28
N SER A 28 2.31 -18.52 5.07
CA SER A 28 1.12 -19.37 4.96
C SER A 28 0.21 -18.86 3.84
N PRO A 29 -0.27 -19.69 2.90
CA PRO A 29 -1.17 -19.30 1.82
C PRO A 29 -2.61 -19.13 2.33
N SER A 30 -2.78 -18.27 3.33
CA SER A 30 -4.08 -18.02 3.98
C SER A 30 -5.02 -17.13 3.15
N GLY A 31 -4.56 -16.60 2.06
CA GLY A 31 -5.21 -15.69 1.12
C GLY A 31 -4.15 -15.09 0.19
N SER A 32 -4.55 -14.16 -0.69
CA SER A 32 -3.59 -13.44 -1.54
C SER A 32 -2.47 -12.81 -0.72
N ILE A 33 -1.24 -13.05 -1.13
CA ILE A 33 -0.06 -12.58 -0.42
C ILE A 33 0.11 -11.09 -0.66
N HIS A 34 0.06 -10.30 0.39
CA HIS A 34 0.17 -8.85 0.29
C HIS A 34 1.62 -8.36 0.38
N ILE A 35 1.85 -7.12 -0.03
CA ILE A 35 3.19 -6.48 -0.06
C ILE A 35 3.89 -6.46 1.31
N GLY A 36 3.15 -6.48 2.42
CA GLY A 36 3.74 -6.58 3.75
C GLY A 36 4.45 -7.92 3.97
N ASN A 37 3.89 -9.02 3.48
CA ASN A 37 4.53 -10.35 3.49
C ASN A 37 5.70 -10.42 2.50
N PHE A 38 5.62 -9.73 1.36
CA PHE A 38 6.73 -9.66 0.41
C PHE A 38 8.00 -9.06 1.05
N ARG A 39 7.87 -8.23 2.10
CA ARG A 39 9.03 -7.70 2.83
C ARG A 39 9.90 -8.78 3.43
N ASP A 40 9.31 -9.89 3.87
CA ASP A 40 10.03 -11.06 4.37
C ASP A 40 10.99 -11.59 3.30
N VAL A 41 10.46 -11.87 2.13
CA VAL A 41 11.23 -12.37 0.97
C VAL A 41 12.29 -11.35 0.53
N ALA A 42 11.91 -10.08 0.37
CA ALA A 42 12.83 -9.03 -0.09
C ALA A 42 14.01 -8.85 0.89
N THR A 43 13.76 -8.91 2.20
CA THR A 43 14.81 -8.78 3.23
C THR A 43 15.82 -9.93 3.12
N SER A 44 15.36 -11.17 3.04
CA SER A 44 16.23 -12.34 2.86
C SER A 44 16.94 -12.32 1.51
N TYR A 45 16.28 -11.92 0.44
CA TYR A 45 16.87 -11.80 -0.88
C TYR A 45 18.05 -10.81 -0.91
N PHE A 46 17.92 -9.65 -0.27
CA PHE A 46 19.02 -8.67 -0.21
C PHE A 46 20.21 -9.16 0.60
N VAL A 47 19.99 -9.93 1.66
CA VAL A 47 21.06 -10.57 2.41
C VAL A 47 21.77 -11.64 1.56
N VAL A 48 21.03 -12.45 0.80
CA VAL A 48 21.60 -13.40 -0.15
C VAL A 48 22.45 -12.69 -1.21
N LYS A 49 21.95 -11.58 -1.79
CA LYS A 49 22.73 -10.76 -2.74
C LYS A 49 24.01 -10.21 -2.11
N ALA A 50 23.94 -9.74 -0.87
CA ALA A 50 25.11 -9.23 -0.14
C ALA A 50 26.15 -10.33 0.13
N LEU A 51 25.71 -11.51 0.57
CA LEU A 51 26.61 -12.68 0.76
C LEU A 51 27.31 -13.07 -0.56
N ARG A 52 26.55 -13.13 -1.65
CA ARG A 52 27.11 -13.45 -2.99
C ARG A 52 28.09 -12.38 -3.47
N LYS A 53 27.78 -11.10 -3.25
CA LYS A 53 28.69 -9.97 -3.53
C LYS A 53 30.00 -10.07 -2.75
N MET A 54 29.95 -10.61 -1.52
CA MET A 54 31.13 -10.89 -0.68
C MET A 54 31.85 -12.21 -1.04
N GLY A 55 31.49 -12.84 -2.17
CA GLY A 55 32.14 -14.06 -2.68
C GLY A 55 31.70 -15.35 -1.97
N LYS A 56 30.62 -15.33 -1.20
CA LYS A 56 30.08 -16.52 -0.53
C LYS A 56 28.96 -17.17 -1.33
N LYS A 57 28.85 -18.50 -1.27
CA LYS A 57 27.68 -19.21 -1.76
C LYS A 57 26.52 -18.98 -0.79
N ALA A 58 25.37 -18.62 -1.30
CA ALA A 58 24.16 -18.40 -0.50
C ALA A 58 22.91 -18.70 -1.31
N LYS A 59 21.88 -19.19 -0.65
CA LYS A 59 20.56 -19.45 -1.24
C LYS A 59 19.44 -18.85 -0.40
N LEU A 60 18.32 -18.56 -1.07
CA LEU A 60 17.07 -18.18 -0.44
C LEU A 60 16.17 -19.41 -0.37
N LEU A 61 15.94 -19.89 0.83
CA LEU A 61 14.99 -20.96 1.12
C LEU A 61 13.63 -20.34 1.41
N PHE A 62 12.60 -20.76 0.70
CA PHE A 62 11.25 -20.27 0.93
C PHE A 62 10.32 -21.40 1.36
N SER A 63 9.73 -21.24 2.53
CA SER A 63 8.80 -22.21 3.10
C SER A 63 7.36 -21.82 2.85
N TRP A 64 6.64 -22.68 2.14
CA TRP A 64 5.19 -22.63 2.13
C TRP A 64 4.65 -23.34 3.38
N ASP A 65 3.93 -22.59 4.22
CA ASP A 65 3.29 -23.14 5.42
C ASP A 65 1.85 -23.59 5.12
N GLU A 66 1.67 -24.29 3.99
CA GLU A 66 0.39 -24.78 3.48
C GLU A 66 -0.16 -25.95 4.31
N PHE A 67 0.67 -26.53 5.16
CA PHE A 67 0.28 -27.56 6.12
C PHE A 67 -0.26 -26.97 7.43
N ASP A 68 -0.27 -25.66 7.58
CA ASP A 68 -0.99 -24.96 8.63
C ASP A 68 -2.50 -25.09 8.43
N ARG A 69 -3.24 -25.10 9.54
CA ARG A 69 -4.70 -25.15 9.50
C ARG A 69 -5.31 -23.85 9.00
N LEU A 70 -6.39 -23.96 8.26
CA LEU A 70 -7.29 -22.83 7.97
C LEU A 70 -7.91 -22.36 9.29
N ARG A 71 -7.54 -21.17 9.77
CA ARG A 71 -8.02 -20.59 11.05
C ARG A 71 -9.32 -19.82 10.89
N LYS A 72 -9.44 -19.10 9.79
CA LYS A 72 -10.63 -18.36 9.38
C LYS A 72 -10.60 -18.15 7.87
N VAL A 73 -11.77 -18.00 7.26
CA VAL A 73 -11.88 -17.64 5.84
C VAL A 73 -11.75 -16.12 5.73
N PRO A 74 -10.86 -15.59 4.86
CA PRO A 74 -10.78 -14.16 4.61
C PRO A 74 -12.11 -13.58 4.09
N VAL A 75 -12.48 -12.37 4.49
CA VAL A 75 -13.78 -11.75 4.17
C VAL A 75 -14.06 -11.71 2.66
N ASN A 76 -13.07 -11.38 1.86
CA ASN A 76 -13.18 -11.36 0.39
C ASN A 76 -13.38 -12.76 -0.21
N VAL A 77 -12.86 -13.80 0.43
CA VAL A 77 -13.06 -15.20 0.01
C VAL A 77 -14.41 -15.71 0.51
N GLN A 78 -14.80 -15.38 1.73
CA GLN A 78 -16.09 -15.77 2.31
C GLN A 78 -17.27 -15.29 1.47
N ALA A 79 -17.15 -14.10 0.86
CA ALA A 79 -18.18 -13.55 -0.01
C ALA A 79 -18.45 -14.40 -1.27
N VAL A 80 -17.45 -15.15 -1.75
CA VAL A 80 -17.55 -15.98 -2.97
C VAL A 80 -17.58 -17.48 -2.67
N ALA A 81 -17.18 -17.90 -1.48
CA ALA A 81 -17.06 -19.31 -1.07
C ALA A 81 -17.38 -19.49 0.43
N PRO A 82 -18.62 -19.23 0.87
CA PRO A 82 -19.02 -19.36 2.29
C PRO A 82 -18.89 -20.77 2.82
N GLU A 83 -18.92 -21.81 1.95
CA GLU A 83 -18.75 -23.21 2.31
C GLU A 83 -17.37 -23.53 2.92
N LEU A 84 -16.37 -22.69 2.71
CA LEU A 84 -15.03 -22.87 3.29
C LEU A 84 -15.01 -22.77 4.82
N GLU A 85 -16.03 -22.18 5.45
CA GLU A 85 -16.14 -22.20 6.91
C GLU A 85 -16.21 -23.63 7.48
N ALA A 86 -16.81 -24.55 6.74
CA ALA A 86 -16.82 -25.95 7.11
C ALA A 86 -15.42 -26.58 7.10
N CYS A 87 -14.46 -26.01 6.38
CA CYS A 87 -13.08 -26.47 6.28
C CYS A 87 -12.16 -25.90 7.39
N ILE A 88 -12.66 -25.03 8.26
CA ILE A 88 -11.85 -24.50 9.37
C ILE A 88 -11.30 -25.65 10.21
N GLY A 89 -9.98 -25.65 10.45
CA GLY A 89 -9.24 -26.72 11.10
C GLY A 89 -8.55 -27.69 10.16
N MET A 90 -8.88 -27.71 8.87
CA MET A 90 -8.15 -28.47 7.84
C MET A 90 -6.87 -27.74 7.42
N PRO A 91 -5.80 -28.44 7.04
CA PRO A 91 -4.63 -27.76 6.46
C PRO A 91 -5.00 -27.13 5.10
N TYR A 92 -4.39 -25.98 4.79
CA TYR A 92 -4.69 -25.24 3.55
C TYR A 92 -4.55 -26.10 2.29
N VAL A 93 -3.56 -27.00 2.28
CA VAL A 93 -3.29 -27.92 1.16
C VAL A 93 -4.40 -28.95 0.91
N ASP A 94 -5.23 -29.25 1.90
CA ASP A 94 -6.35 -30.22 1.79
C ASP A 94 -7.68 -29.51 1.51
N VAL A 95 -7.72 -28.18 1.58
CA VAL A 95 -8.93 -27.42 1.26
C VAL A 95 -9.06 -27.33 -0.26
N LYS A 96 -10.22 -27.73 -0.79
CA LYS A 96 -10.49 -27.66 -2.22
C LYS A 96 -10.49 -26.21 -2.70
N ASN A 97 -9.93 -25.96 -3.88
CA ASN A 97 -9.96 -24.65 -4.51
C ASN A 97 -11.42 -24.21 -4.80
N PRO A 98 -11.87 -23.06 -4.25
CA PRO A 98 -13.23 -22.56 -4.46
C PRO A 98 -13.38 -21.69 -5.71
N PHE A 99 -12.28 -21.33 -6.38
CA PHE A 99 -12.29 -20.39 -7.49
C PHE A 99 -12.47 -21.10 -8.84
N PRO A 100 -13.63 -20.95 -9.52
CA PRO A 100 -13.96 -21.75 -10.71
C PRO A 100 -13.02 -21.50 -11.90
N ASP A 101 -12.49 -20.29 -12.01
CA ASP A 101 -11.59 -19.90 -13.11
C ASP A 101 -10.11 -20.25 -12.87
N SER A 102 -9.80 -20.83 -11.71
CA SER A 102 -8.44 -21.22 -11.34
C SER A 102 -8.17 -22.67 -11.73
N PRO A 103 -7.04 -22.96 -12.39
CA PRO A 103 -6.67 -24.34 -12.75
C PRO A 103 -6.16 -25.17 -11.55
N CYS A 104 -5.95 -24.52 -10.40
CA CYS A 104 -5.41 -25.15 -9.21
C CYS A 104 -6.40 -26.10 -8.56
N LYS A 105 -5.90 -27.15 -7.91
CA LYS A 105 -6.75 -28.15 -7.25
C LYS A 105 -7.12 -27.76 -5.82
N THR A 106 -6.19 -27.10 -5.12
CA THR A 106 -6.36 -26.73 -3.72
C THR A 106 -6.34 -25.23 -3.51
N TYR A 107 -6.89 -24.80 -2.38
CA TYR A 107 -6.87 -23.42 -1.91
C TYR A 107 -5.42 -22.89 -1.80
N ALA A 108 -4.54 -23.69 -1.19
CA ALA A 108 -3.12 -23.33 -1.05
C ALA A 108 -2.47 -23.13 -2.41
N GLU A 109 -2.60 -24.10 -3.33
CA GLU A 109 -1.99 -24.06 -4.66
C GLU A 109 -2.40 -22.80 -5.45
N HIS A 110 -3.64 -22.32 -5.28
CA HIS A 110 -4.11 -21.10 -5.93
C HIS A 110 -3.28 -19.88 -5.51
N PHE A 111 -3.09 -19.66 -4.22
CA PHE A 111 -2.36 -18.49 -3.71
C PHE A 111 -0.85 -18.64 -3.82
N GLU A 112 -0.33 -19.85 -3.75
CA GLU A 112 1.07 -20.15 -4.02
C GLU A 112 1.43 -19.77 -5.45
N GLN A 113 0.68 -20.24 -6.44
CA GLN A 113 0.92 -19.91 -7.85
C GLN A 113 0.73 -18.42 -8.17
N GLU A 114 -0.25 -17.76 -7.54
CA GLU A 114 -0.42 -16.30 -7.66
C GLU A 114 0.85 -15.57 -7.24
N PHE A 115 1.39 -15.93 -6.07
CA PHE A 115 2.57 -15.31 -5.51
C PHE A 115 3.83 -15.64 -6.30
N GLU A 116 4.06 -16.90 -6.64
CA GLU A 116 5.25 -17.36 -7.39
C GLU A 116 5.35 -16.70 -8.77
N ARG A 117 4.23 -16.54 -9.47
CA ARG A 117 4.20 -15.78 -10.73
C ARG A 117 4.62 -14.33 -10.53
N SER A 118 4.13 -13.69 -9.47
CA SER A 118 4.52 -12.31 -9.14
C SER A 118 6.01 -12.21 -8.81
N ILE A 119 6.54 -13.13 -8.01
CA ILE A 119 7.95 -13.19 -7.59
C ILE A 119 8.89 -13.40 -8.80
N GLY A 120 8.50 -14.22 -9.76
CA GLY A 120 9.25 -14.43 -10.99
C GLY A 120 9.53 -13.12 -11.74
N ARG A 121 8.63 -12.16 -11.68
CA ARG A 121 8.80 -10.83 -12.30
C ARG A 121 9.86 -9.96 -11.63
N PHE A 122 10.23 -10.25 -10.38
CA PHE A 122 11.33 -9.60 -9.66
C PHE A 122 12.69 -10.30 -9.88
N GLY A 123 12.73 -11.39 -10.66
CA GLY A 123 13.94 -12.17 -10.88
C GLY A 123 14.44 -12.89 -9.62
N ILE A 124 13.62 -13.01 -8.58
CA ILE A 124 13.99 -13.67 -7.32
C ILE A 124 13.87 -15.18 -7.52
N LYS A 125 14.99 -15.89 -7.34
CA LYS A 125 15.05 -17.35 -7.39
C LYS A 125 15.09 -17.88 -5.96
N MET A 126 14.17 -18.80 -5.64
CA MET A 126 14.00 -19.40 -4.31
C MET A 126 13.98 -20.92 -4.39
N ASP A 127 14.51 -21.57 -3.36
CA ASP A 127 14.37 -23.02 -3.14
C ASP A 127 13.10 -23.24 -2.32
N TYR A 128 12.05 -23.71 -2.94
CA TYR A 128 10.77 -23.94 -2.26
C TYR A 128 10.77 -25.16 -1.37
N ARG A 129 10.11 -25.05 -0.21
CA ARG A 129 9.78 -26.15 0.71
C ARG A 129 8.27 -26.14 0.95
N HIS A 130 7.62 -27.22 0.58
CA HIS A 130 6.23 -27.48 0.91
C HIS A 130 6.16 -28.28 2.20
N GLN A 131 5.63 -27.69 3.25
CA GLN A 131 5.64 -28.29 4.58
C GLN A 131 4.80 -29.57 4.65
N ALA A 132 3.68 -29.64 3.91
CA ALA A 132 2.89 -30.87 3.81
C ALA A 132 3.71 -32.04 3.23
N GLU A 133 4.52 -31.79 2.20
CA GLU A 133 5.42 -32.82 1.65
C GLU A 133 6.46 -33.24 2.68
N MET A 134 7.08 -32.29 3.38
CA MET A 134 8.12 -32.57 4.37
C MET A 134 7.59 -33.43 5.51
N TYR A 135 6.44 -33.10 6.04
CA TYR A 135 5.79 -33.88 7.08
C TYR A 135 5.33 -35.25 6.57
N ARG A 136 4.45 -35.29 5.56
CA ARG A 136 3.77 -36.51 5.08
C ARG A 136 4.71 -37.53 4.46
N SER A 137 5.87 -37.11 3.97
CA SER A 137 6.92 -38.03 3.50
C SER A 137 7.73 -38.66 4.63
N GLY A 138 7.51 -38.25 5.89
CA GLY A 138 8.28 -38.72 7.04
C GLY A 138 9.64 -38.09 7.20
N LYS A 139 10.02 -37.11 6.40
CA LYS A 139 11.33 -36.41 6.49
C LYS A 139 11.55 -35.78 7.86
N TYR A 140 10.50 -35.34 8.55
CA TYR A 140 10.55 -34.76 9.90
C TYR A 140 10.23 -35.75 11.03
N ALA A 141 9.99 -37.04 10.74
CA ALA A 141 9.55 -38.02 11.74
C ALA A 141 10.46 -38.12 12.97
N GLN A 142 11.79 -38.12 12.76
CA GLN A 142 12.75 -38.15 13.85
C GLN A 142 12.71 -36.91 14.74
N GLN A 143 12.55 -35.73 14.12
CA GLN A 143 12.46 -34.45 14.84
C GLN A 143 11.14 -34.34 15.62
N VAL A 144 10.03 -34.85 15.08
CA VAL A 144 8.74 -34.95 15.78
C VAL A 144 8.87 -35.85 17.00
N LEU A 145 9.46 -37.05 16.86
CA LEU A 145 9.71 -37.96 17.98
C LEU A 145 10.66 -37.33 19.02
N HIS A 146 11.68 -36.61 18.57
CA HIS A 146 12.58 -35.90 19.47
C HIS A 146 11.85 -34.82 20.28
N ALA A 147 11.00 -34.01 19.65
CA ALA A 147 10.18 -33.04 20.34
C ALA A 147 9.20 -33.67 21.34
N LEU A 148 8.58 -34.81 21.00
CA LEU A 148 7.70 -35.56 21.91
C LEU A 148 8.44 -36.06 23.14
N LYS A 149 9.67 -36.59 23.00
CA LYS A 149 10.52 -37.03 24.09
C LYS A 149 10.90 -35.93 25.05
N HIS A 150 11.08 -34.69 24.54
CA HIS A 150 11.44 -33.52 25.31
C HIS A 150 10.24 -32.60 25.60
N ARG A 151 9.00 -33.11 25.51
CA ARG A 151 7.79 -32.30 25.63
C ARG A 151 7.70 -31.53 26.96
N ALA A 152 8.21 -32.11 28.06
CA ALA A 152 8.21 -31.46 29.36
C ALA A 152 9.14 -30.24 29.37
N GLU A 153 10.34 -30.39 28.83
CA GLU A 153 11.31 -29.27 28.74
C GLU A 153 10.80 -28.17 27.79
N ILE A 154 10.17 -28.55 26.67
CA ILE A 154 9.51 -27.59 25.75
C ILE A 154 8.40 -26.85 26.47
N PHE A 155 7.60 -27.54 27.29
CA PHE A 155 6.55 -26.89 28.06
C PHE A 155 7.12 -25.83 29.02
N GLU A 156 8.18 -26.14 29.79
CA GLU A 156 8.81 -25.20 30.70
C GLU A 156 9.32 -23.94 29.97
N ILE A 157 9.94 -24.12 28.78
CA ILE A 157 10.37 -22.97 27.99
C ILE A 157 9.16 -22.14 27.52
N LEU A 158 8.11 -22.78 27.02
CA LEU A 158 6.91 -22.08 26.58
C LEU A 158 6.21 -21.35 27.73
N ASP A 159 6.18 -21.95 28.90
CA ASP A 159 5.55 -21.38 30.10
C ASP A 159 6.32 -20.17 30.65
N SER A 160 7.66 -20.24 30.64
CA SER A 160 8.51 -19.11 31.07
C SER A 160 8.30 -17.83 30.28
N HIS A 161 7.75 -17.93 29.05
CA HIS A 161 7.41 -16.81 28.17
C HIS A 161 5.91 -16.43 28.21
N ARG A 162 5.12 -17.04 29.12
CA ARG A 162 3.70 -16.70 29.28
C ARG A 162 3.52 -15.58 30.32
N THR A 163 2.41 -14.87 30.21
CA THR A 163 1.98 -13.87 31.20
C THR A 163 1.15 -14.46 32.34
N GLN A 164 0.63 -15.67 32.16
CA GLN A 164 -0.16 -16.41 33.17
C GLN A 164 0.52 -17.75 33.44
N GLU A 165 0.63 -18.09 34.71
CA GLU A 165 1.17 -19.40 35.12
C GLU A 165 0.27 -20.54 34.67
N ALA A 166 0.87 -21.59 34.12
CA ALA A 166 0.17 -22.79 33.71
C ALA A 166 -0.17 -23.68 34.91
N THR A 167 -1.25 -24.45 34.79
CA THR A 167 -1.64 -25.45 35.77
C THR A 167 -0.86 -26.76 35.58
N ASP A 168 -0.83 -27.58 36.62
CA ASP A 168 -0.27 -28.95 36.52
C ASP A 168 -1.01 -29.80 35.46
N GLU A 169 -2.29 -29.52 35.26
CA GLU A 169 -3.10 -30.19 34.23
C GLU A 169 -2.65 -29.76 32.82
N ASP A 170 -2.38 -28.48 32.60
CA ASP A 170 -1.85 -27.99 31.32
C ASP A 170 -0.51 -28.63 31.00
N ARG A 171 0.37 -28.73 31.99
CA ARG A 171 1.67 -29.41 31.88
C ARG A 171 1.54 -30.86 31.49
N LYS A 172 0.65 -31.60 32.17
CA LYS A 172 0.42 -33.02 31.93
C LYS A 172 -0.16 -33.29 30.55
N ASN A 173 -1.05 -32.40 30.08
CA ASN A 173 -1.79 -32.57 28.83
C ASN A 173 -1.12 -31.85 27.64
N PHE A 174 0.06 -31.30 27.81
CA PHE A 174 0.78 -30.64 26.74
C PHE A 174 1.46 -31.65 25.82
N TYR A 175 1.20 -31.50 24.52
CA TYR A 175 1.90 -32.19 23.44
C TYR A 175 2.29 -31.17 22.37
N PRO A 176 3.55 -31.10 21.95
CA PRO A 176 4.03 -30.10 20.96
C PRO A 176 3.62 -30.47 19.52
N VAL A 177 2.60 -31.29 19.33
CA VAL A 177 2.17 -31.80 18.04
C VAL A 177 0.63 -31.84 17.96
N SER A 178 0.09 -31.56 16.78
CA SER A 178 -1.31 -31.78 16.42
C SER A 178 -1.40 -32.88 15.38
N ILE A 179 -2.38 -33.77 15.51
CA ILE A 179 -2.68 -34.84 14.57
C ILE A 179 -3.88 -34.41 13.72
N TYR A 180 -3.80 -34.52 12.42
CA TYR A 180 -4.94 -34.28 11.53
C TYR A 180 -5.81 -35.54 11.48
N CYS A 181 -7.07 -35.39 11.78
CA CYS A 181 -8.04 -36.52 11.85
C CYS A 181 -8.23 -37.12 10.45
N PRO A 182 -8.10 -38.48 10.28
CA PRO A 182 -8.28 -39.10 8.97
C PRO A 182 -9.75 -39.09 8.49
N VAL A 183 -10.72 -38.83 9.39
CA VAL A 183 -12.15 -38.81 9.05
C VAL A 183 -12.60 -37.41 8.61
N CYS A 184 -12.29 -36.36 9.38
CA CYS A 184 -12.77 -35.02 9.08
C CYS A 184 -11.67 -34.07 8.53
N GLY A 185 -10.41 -34.52 8.48
CA GLY A 185 -9.27 -33.74 7.97
C GLY A 185 -8.77 -32.62 8.90
N LYS A 186 -9.39 -32.44 10.08
CA LYS A 186 -9.12 -31.28 10.95
C LYS A 186 -8.12 -31.60 12.06
N ASP A 187 -7.46 -30.56 12.58
CA ASP A 187 -6.56 -30.63 13.73
C ASP A 187 -7.26 -30.55 15.09
N THR A 188 -8.57 -30.74 15.11
CA THR A 188 -9.40 -30.75 16.35
C THR A 188 -9.26 -32.01 17.17
N THR A 189 -8.11 -32.66 17.09
CA THR A 189 -7.74 -33.84 17.84
C THR A 189 -7.13 -33.50 19.19
N LYS A 190 -7.37 -34.34 20.19
CA LYS A 190 -6.69 -34.26 21.49
C LYS A 190 -6.04 -35.60 21.78
N ILE A 191 -4.75 -35.59 22.05
CA ILE A 191 -4.02 -36.78 22.51
C ILE A 191 -4.49 -37.10 23.92
N THR A 192 -4.91 -38.35 24.14
CA THR A 192 -5.43 -38.86 25.42
C THR A 192 -4.40 -39.71 26.15
N SER A 193 -3.50 -40.37 25.42
CA SER A 193 -2.36 -41.09 25.98
C SER A 193 -1.18 -41.10 25.03
N LEU A 194 0.02 -41.27 25.55
CA LEU A 194 1.27 -41.42 24.80
C LEU A 194 2.07 -42.58 25.41
N SER A 195 2.59 -43.46 24.56
CA SER A 195 3.44 -44.59 25.02
C SER A 195 4.73 -44.07 25.68
N GLU A 196 5.34 -44.86 26.56
CA GLU A 196 6.56 -44.50 27.31
C GLU A 196 7.73 -44.12 26.38
N ASP A 197 7.84 -44.83 25.26
CA ASP A 197 8.85 -44.53 24.22
C ASP A 197 8.48 -43.36 23.28
N CYS A 198 7.32 -42.74 23.50
CA CYS A 198 6.78 -41.62 22.73
C CYS A 198 6.48 -41.95 21.26
N THR A 199 6.39 -43.21 20.87
CA THR A 199 6.16 -43.60 19.46
C THR A 199 4.70 -43.69 19.08
N VAL A 200 3.78 -43.93 20.04
CA VAL A 200 2.38 -44.14 19.77
C VAL A 200 1.50 -43.27 20.66
N ALA A 201 0.57 -42.56 20.06
CA ALA A 201 -0.46 -41.79 20.76
C ALA A 201 -1.85 -42.37 20.49
N GLU A 202 -2.70 -42.36 21.53
CA GLU A 202 -4.15 -42.45 21.35
C GLU A 202 -4.74 -41.06 21.37
N TYR A 203 -5.74 -40.83 20.53
CA TYR A 203 -6.35 -39.50 20.41
C TYR A 203 -7.85 -39.60 20.15
N ARG A 204 -8.55 -38.52 20.48
CA ARG A 204 -9.97 -38.29 20.17
C ARG A 204 -10.13 -37.01 19.40
N CYS A 205 -10.93 -37.05 18.33
CA CYS A 205 -11.30 -35.87 17.55
C CYS A 205 -12.67 -35.33 17.97
N SER A 206 -12.87 -34.01 17.80
CA SER A 206 -14.19 -33.40 18.04
C SER A 206 -15.31 -33.93 17.13
N CYS A 207 -14.98 -34.55 15.99
CA CYS A 207 -15.96 -35.22 15.12
C CYS A 207 -16.45 -36.58 15.67
N GLY A 208 -15.95 -37.02 16.83
CA GLY A 208 -16.28 -38.28 17.46
C GLY A 208 -15.36 -39.44 17.09
N HIS A 209 -14.43 -39.25 16.16
CA HIS A 209 -13.45 -40.29 15.82
C HIS A 209 -12.43 -40.48 16.95
N GLU A 210 -12.15 -41.70 17.32
CA GLU A 210 -11.06 -42.10 18.21
C GLU A 210 -10.07 -42.95 17.43
N GLY A 211 -8.77 -42.74 17.63
CA GLY A 211 -7.76 -43.42 16.86
C GLY A 211 -6.43 -43.58 17.59
N ARG A 212 -5.57 -44.34 16.98
CA ARG A 212 -4.19 -44.57 17.39
C ARG A 212 -3.29 -44.02 16.28
N PHE A 213 -2.22 -43.29 16.66
CA PHE A 213 -1.27 -42.70 15.75
C PHE A 213 0.15 -43.16 16.09
N ASP A 214 0.80 -43.81 15.13
CA ASP A 214 2.17 -44.34 15.28
C ASP A 214 3.13 -43.36 14.55
N PHE A 215 3.80 -42.50 15.30
CA PHE A 215 4.74 -41.47 14.77
C PHE A 215 5.93 -42.05 13.98
N THR A 216 6.11 -43.37 13.98
CA THR A 216 7.12 -44.07 13.16
C THR A 216 6.60 -44.45 11.77
N LYS A 217 5.28 -44.41 11.56
CA LYS A 217 4.60 -44.87 10.34
C LYS A 217 3.59 -43.85 9.81
N ASP A 218 2.93 -43.11 10.71
CA ASP A 218 1.93 -42.13 10.39
C ASP A 218 2.52 -40.75 10.49
N PHE A 219 2.40 -39.93 9.44
CA PHE A 219 3.09 -38.66 9.33
C PHE A 219 2.14 -37.47 9.12
N ASN A 220 0.81 -37.68 9.18
CA ASN A 220 -0.19 -36.64 9.03
C ASN A 220 -0.39 -35.84 10.35
N CYS A 221 0.71 -35.30 10.86
CA CYS A 221 0.74 -34.52 12.08
C CYS A 221 1.69 -33.33 11.88
N LYS A 222 1.55 -32.28 12.70
CA LYS A 222 2.39 -31.09 12.64
C LYS A 222 2.80 -30.62 14.03
N LEU A 223 4.06 -30.24 14.20
CA LEU A 223 4.56 -29.57 15.42
C LEU A 223 3.87 -28.22 15.61
N SER A 224 3.69 -27.81 16.84
CA SER A 224 3.22 -26.47 17.18
C SER A 224 4.23 -25.43 16.66
N TRP A 225 3.73 -24.27 16.19
CA TRP A 225 4.49 -23.27 15.43
C TRP A 225 5.89 -22.95 16.00
N LYS A 226 6.00 -22.64 17.29
CA LYS A 226 7.29 -22.23 17.87
C LYS A 226 8.32 -23.38 17.90
N VAL A 227 7.84 -24.62 18.03
CA VAL A 227 8.68 -25.84 18.02
C VAL A 227 9.03 -26.21 16.59
N ASP A 228 8.07 -26.13 15.67
CA ASP A 228 8.24 -26.36 14.24
C ASP A 228 9.30 -25.40 13.65
N TRP A 229 9.23 -24.15 14.00
CA TRP A 229 10.17 -23.12 13.53
C TRP A 229 11.62 -23.42 13.98
N ALA A 230 11.79 -23.72 15.26
CA ALA A 230 13.09 -24.11 15.81
C ALA A 230 13.64 -25.41 15.18
N MET A 231 12.78 -26.41 14.95
CA MET A 231 13.14 -27.67 14.30
C MET A 231 13.61 -27.44 12.85
N ARG A 232 12.89 -26.60 12.10
CA ARG A 232 13.25 -26.28 10.70
C ARG A 232 14.60 -25.56 10.59
N TRP A 233 14.96 -24.70 11.55
CA TRP A 233 16.28 -24.08 11.56
C TRP A 233 17.42 -25.10 11.59
N LEU A 234 17.28 -26.13 12.43
CA LEU A 234 18.24 -27.24 12.45
C LEU A 234 18.21 -28.01 11.13
N TYR A 235 17.02 -28.43 10.69
CA TYR A 235 16.88 -29.31 9.53
C TYR A 235 17.44 -28.72 8.24
N GLU A 236 17.17 -27.45 7.99
CA GLU A 236 17.62 -26.71 6.79
C GLU A 236 18.97 -26.02 6.98
N GLY A 237 19.49 -25.96 8.19
CA GLY A 237 20.74 -25.26 8.49
C GLY A 237 20.66 -23.75 8.29
N VAL A 238 19.56 -23.12 8.71
CA VAL A 238 19.28 -21.69 8.48
C VAL A 238 20.26 -20.80 9.22
N ASP A 239 20.83 -19.80 8.53
CA ASP A 239 21.77 -18.83 9.08
C ASP A 239 21.16 -17.46 9.30
N PHE A 240 20.13 -17.13 8.51
CA PHE A 240 19.42 -15.87 8.58
C PHE A 240 17.92 -16.06 8.30
N GLU A 241 17.08 -15.41 9.09
CA GLU A 241 15.65 -15.33 8.83
C GLU A 241 15.11 -14.00 9.36
N PRO A 242 14.34 -13.21 8.57
CA PRO A 242 13.66 -12.03 9.04
C PRO A 242 12.29 -12.41 9.66
N GLY A 243 11.64 -11.43 10.27
CA GLY A 243 10.26 -11.59 10.75
C GLY A 243 9.61 -10.25 11.03
N GLY A 244 8.28 -10.20 10.98
CA GLY A 244 7.53 -9.02 11.38
C GLY A 244 7.86 -8.59 12.82
N LYS A 245 7.71 -7.31 13.12
CA LYS A 245 8.00 -6.76 14.46
C LYS A 245 7.21 -7.43 15.59
N ASP A 246 6.09 -8.03 15.30
CA ASP A 246 5.29 -8.80 16.25
C ASP A 246 5.99 -10.09 16.69
N HIS A 247 6.84 -10.70 15.86
CA HIS A 247 7.70 -11.82 16.24
C HIS A 247 8.97 -11.39 16.96
N ALA A 248 9.39 -10.13 16.73
CA ALA A 248 10.62 -9.54 17.27
C ALA A 248 10.44 -8.91 18.68
N SER A 249 9.20 -8.84 19.19
CA SER A 249 8.92 -8.29 20.52
C SER A 249 9.58 -9.12 21.63
N PRO A 250 10.00 -8.53 22.77
CA PRO A 250 10.48 -9.27 23.92
C PRO A 250 9.47 -10.35 24.34
N ASN A 251 9.95 -11.57 24.59
CA ASN A 251 9.13 -12.77 24.84
C ASN A 251 8.25 -13.19 23.65
N GLY A 252 8.50 -12.65 22.46
CA GLY A 252 7.81 -13.00 21.22
C GLY A 252 8.13 -14.39 20.71
N SER A 253 7.59 -14.72 19.54
CA SER A 253 7.78 -16.05 18.96
C SER A 253 9.23 -16.38 18.68
N TYR A 254 10.05 -15.38 18.27
CA TYR A 254 11.47 -15.60 18.00
C TYR A 254 12.24 -15.98 19.26
N ASP A 255 12.11 -15.21 20.36
CA ASP A 255 12.83 -15.49 21.60
C ASP A 255 12.52 -16.89 22.15
N THR A 256 11.24 -17.25 22.14
CA THR A 256 10.81 -18.60 22.55
C THR A 256 11.39 -19.70 21.64
N SER A 257 11.30 -19.54 20.32
CA SER A 257 11.83 -20.52 19.36
C SER A 257 13.35 -20.62 19.41
N LYS A 258 14.04 -19.53 19.67
CA LYS A 258 15.51 -19.47 19.86
C LYS A 258 15.93 -20.32 21.06
N GLU A 259 15.22 -20.23 22.17
CA GLU A 259 15.50 -21.02 23.36
C GLU A 259 15.23 -22.50 23.11
N ILE A 260 14.09 -22.85 22.49
CA ILE A 260 13.77 -24.23 22.08
C ILE A 260 14.85 -24.77 21.11
N SER A 261 15.26 -23.99 20.12
CA SER A 261 16.27 -24.39 19.14
C SER A 261 17.59 -24.80 19.83
N LYS A 262 18.05 -24.01 20.79
CA LYS A 262 19.28 -24.27 21.52
C LYS A 262 19.15 -25.42 22.51
N ALA A 263 18.11 -25.41 23.34
CA ALA A 263 17.94 -26.36 24.43
C ALA A 263 17.54 -27.76 23.95
N ILE A 264 16.62 -27.82 22.98
CA ILE A 264 16.02 -29.08 22.54
C ILE A 264 16.74 -29.63 21.30
N PHE A 265 16.95 -28.78 20.31
CA PHE A 265 17.52 -29.21 19.02
C PHE A 265 19.03 -29.02 18.91
N GLY A 266 19.69 -28.41 19.89
CA GLY A 266 21.14 -28.18 19.89
C GLY A 266 21.64 -27.29 18.76
N TYR A 267 20.75 -26.48 18.17
CA TYR A 267 21.04 -25.60 17.06
C TYR A 267 21.03 -24.14 17.50
N GLU A 268 22.05 -23.41 17.13
CA GLU A 268 22.09 -21.96 17.37
C GLU A 268 21.16 -21.27 16.37
N ALA A 269 20.10 -20.60 16.89
CA ALA A 269 19.09 -19.93 16.09
C ALA A 269 19.71 -18.96 15.06
N PRO A 270 19.13 -18.77 13.88
CA PRO A 270 19.65 -17.89 12.85
C PRO A 270 19.78 -16.44 13.35
N ILE A 271 20.61 -15.64 12.67
CA ILE A 271 20.57 -14.19 12.86
C ILE A 271 19.18 -13.73 12.42
N PHE A 272 18.50 -13.01 13.30
CA PHE A 272 17.15 -12.52 13.09
C PHE A 272 17.13 -11.03 12.83
N GLN A 273 16.31 -10.58 11.88
CA GLN A 273 16.07 -9.18 11.59
C GLN A 273 14.57 -8.90 11.60
N GLY A 274 14.13 -8.18 12.63
CA GLY A 274 12.77 -7.66 12.65
C GLY A 274 12.55 -6.60 11.56
N TYR A 275 11.34 -6.54 11.01
CA TYR A 275 10.98 -5.49 10.06
C TYR A 275 9.63 -4.82 10.41
N GLU A 276 9.54 -3.53 10.06
CA GLU A 276 8.35 -2.70 10.28
C GLU A 276 7.33 -2.91 9.15
N PHE A 277 6.09 -2.55 9.41
CA PHE A 277 5.02 -2.64 8.42
C PHE A 277 5.20 -1.64 7.28
N ILE A 278 4.57 -1.98 6.13
CA ILE A 278 4.49 -1.14 4.95
C ILE A 278 3.06 -0.63 4.85
N GLY A 279 2.93 0.66 4.55
CA GLY A 279 1.66 1.34 4.36
C GLY A 279 1.36 1.67 2.90
N ILE A 280 0.17 2.23 2.71
CA ILE A 280 -0.23 2.91 1.48
C ILE A 280 -0.54 4.34 1.89
N LYS A 281 0.06 5.30 1.19
CA LYS A 281 -0.20 6.72 1.46
C LYS A 281 -1.67 7.06 1.18
N GLY A 282 -2.33 7.63 2.19
CA GLY A 282 -3.75 8.00 2.13
C GLY A 282 -4.70 6.97 2.74
N THR A 283 -4.20 5.81 3.20
CA THR A 283 -5.00 4.83 3.93
C THR A 283 -4.60 4.77 5.40
N THR A 284 -5.59 4.65 6.29
CA THR A 284 -5.37 4.42 7.73
C THR A 284 -5.62 2.95 8.03
N GLY A 285 -4.61 2.24 8.54
CA GLY A 285 -4.77 0.86 9.01
C GLY A 285 -3.68 -0.11 8.51
N LYS A 286 -3.51 -1.20 9.27
CA LYS A 286 -2.63 -2.32 8.91
C LYS A 286 -3.25 -3.08 7.74
N MET A 287 -2.52 -3.26 6.64
CA MET A 287 -2.91 -4.23 5.62
C MET A 287 -2.93 -5.63 6.22
N SER A 288 -4.04 -6.31 6.11
CA SER A 288 -4.14 -7.73 6.45
C SER A 288 -4.99 -8.42 5.39
N GLY A 289 -4.68 -9.66 5.09
CA GLY A 289 -5.47 -10.49 4.17
C GLY A 289 -6.95 -10.61 4.55
N SER A 290 -7.30 -10.20 5.78
CA SER A 290 -8.68 -10.21 6.30
C SER A 290 -9.42 -8.87 6.14
N SER A 291 -8.75 -7.79 5.72
CA SER A 291 -9.37 -6.44 5.61
C SER A 291 -9.89 -6.08 4.22
N GLY A 292 -9.73 -6.98 3.23
CA GLY A 292 -10.17 -6.74 1.84
C GLY A 292 -9.27 -5.75 1.04
N LEU A 293 -8.34 -5.07 1.70
CA LEU A 293 -7.34 -4.18 1.07
C LEU A 293 -6.08 -4.99 0.71
N ASN A 294 -6.23 -5.99 -0.16
CA ASN A 294 -5.14 -6.85 -0.58
C ASN A 294 -4.33 -6.21 -1.71
N LEU A 295 -3.33 -5.41 -1.33
CA LEU A 295 -2.34 -4.97 -2.27
C LEU A 295 -1.27 -6.05 -2.45
N THR A 296 -1.38 -6.81 -3.51
CA THR A 296 -0.43 -7.86 -3.88
C THR A 296 0.76 -7.29 -4.64
N PRO A 297 1.90 -8.00 -4.72
CA PRO A 297 2.99 -7.63 -5.61
C PRO A 297 2.55 -7.46 -7.07
N ASP A 298 1.60 -8.27 -7.55
CA ASP A 298 1.07 -8.15 -8.92
C ASP A 298 0.33 -6.83 -9.16
N THR A 299 -0.46 -6.39 -8.19
CA THR A 299 -1.14 -5.08 -8.25
C THR A 299 -0.14 -3.93 -8.29
N LEU A 300 0.91 -3.99 -7.46
CA LEU A 300 1.97 -2.98 -7.50
C LEU A 300 2.71 -2.95 -8.84
N LEU A 301 2.92 -4.09 -9.47
CA LEU A 301 3.59 -4.19 -10.77
C LEU A 301 2.80 -3.53 -11.91
N LYS A 302 1.52 -3.22 -11.73
CA LYS A 302 0.74 -2.39 -12.67
C LYS A 302 1.05 -0.90 -12.55
N LEU A 303 1.60 -0.48 -11.40
CA LEU A 303 1.93 0.92 -11.08
C LEU A 303 3.43 1.20 -11.10
N TYR A 304 4.24 0.25 -10.63
CA TYR A 304 5.68 0.38 -10.47
C TYR A 304 6.44 -0.64 -11.30
N GLN A 305 7.61 -0.25 -11.80
CA GLN A 305 8.57 -1.21 -12.32
C GLN A 305 9.09 -2.08 -11.17
N PRO A 306 9.40 -3.37 -11.38
CA PRO A 306 9.86 -4.25 -10.30
C PRO A 306 11.14 -3.75 -9.64
N GLU A 307 12.04 -3.11 -10.38
CA GLU A 307 13.26 -2.49 -9.86
C GLU A 307 12.96 -1.36 -8.87
N ILE A 308 11.92 -0.57 -9.11
CA ILE A 308 11.52 0.53 -8.23
C ILE A 308 10.91 -0.03 -6.93
N ILE A 309 10.14 -1.11 -7.03
CA ILE A 309 9.61 -1.81 -5.86
C ILE A 309 10.78 -2.32 -5.00
N LEU A 310 11.72 -3.06 -5.58
CA LEU A 310 12.89 -3.55 -4.86
C LEU A 310 13.73 -2.42 -4.28
N TRP A 311 13.89 -1.30 -5.02
CA TRP A 311 14.60 -0.12 -4.54
C TRP A 311 13.94 0.50 -3.30
N LEU A 312 12.62 0.59 -3.25
CA LEU A 312 11.89 1.10 -2.09
C LEU A 312 12.15 0.24 -0.83
N TYR A 313 12.15 -1.08 -0.98
CA TYR A 313 12.49 -2.00 0.11
C TYR A 313 13.97 -1.90 0.50
N SER A 314 14.87 -1.79 -0.47
CA SER A 314 16.30 -1.74 -0.23
C SER A 314 16.75 -0.45 0.46
N LYS A 315 16.28 0.72 -0.02
CA LYS A 315 16.67 2.02 0.55
C LYS A 315 16.15 2.25 1.97
N THR A 316 15.13 1.51 2.38
CA THR A 316 14.51 1.66 3.69
C THR A 316 15.02 0.58 4.63
N GLU A 317 15.65 0.98 5.72
CA GLU A 317 16.08 0.04 6.76
C GLU A 317 14.91 -0.82 7.26
N PRO A 318 15.13 -2.11 7.59
CA PRO A 318 14.05 -3.02 7.96
C PRO A 318 13.13 -2.50 9.06
N LEU A 319 13.66 -1.87 10.10
CA LEU A 319 12.87 -1.33 11.23
C LEU A 319 12.19 0.02 10.94
N LYS A 320 12.31 0.55 9.72
CA LYS A 320 11.62 1.78 9.30
C LYS A 320 10.44 1.44 8.39
N ALA A 321 9.30 2.07 8.65
CA ALA A 321 8.13 2.01 7.78
C ALA A 321 8.35 2.86 6.52
N PHE A 322 7.69 2.49 5.43
CA PHE A 322 7.51 3.33 4.26
C PHE A 322 6.16 3.04 3.61
N ASP A 323 5.72 3.96 2.76
CA ASP A 323 4.45 3.85 2.06
C ASP A 323 4.66 3.73 0.55
N PHE A 324 3.90 2.87 -0.09
CA PHE A 324 3.64 2.99 -1.52
C PHE A 324 2.65 4.12 -1.77
N CYS A 325 2.85 4.88 -2.85
CA CYS A 325 2.03 6.04 -3.19
C CYS A 325 1.14 5.73 -4.38
N PHE A 326 -0.16 5.96 -4.23
CA PHE A 326 -1.13 5.92 -5.33
C PHE A 326 -1.53 7.32 -5.78
N ASP A 327 -1.22 8.33 -4.96
CA ASP A 327 -1.32 9.75 -5.30
C ASP A 327 -0.10 10.23 -6.11
N ASP A 328 0.00 11.53 -6.35
CA ASP A 328 1.15 12.17 -7.02
C ASP A 328 2.53 11.80 -6.43
N GLY A 329 2.55 11.21 -5.24
CA GLY A 329 3.78 10.72 -4.60
C GLY A 329 4.50 9.66 -5.44
N ILE A 330 3.77 8.88 -6.25
CA ILE A 330 4.36 7.89 -7.16
C ILE A 330 5.34 8.55 -8.15
N LEU A 331 4.98 9.71 -8.70
CA LEU A 331 5.83 10.44 -9.64
C LEU A 331 7.15 10.88 -9.00
N ARG A 332 7.11 11.24 -7.70
CA ARG A 332 8.31 11.55 -6.91
C ARG A 332 9.17 10.32 -6.71
N GLN A 333 8.57 9.15 -6.41
CA GLN A 333 9.32 7.91 -6.23
C GLN A 333 10.02 7.47 -7.52
N TYR A 334 9.36 7.59 -8.68
CA TYR A 334 10.00 7.37 -9.98
C TYR A 334 11.18 8.34 -10.21
N PHE A 335 10.98 9.62 -9.96
CA PHE A 335 12.02 10.63 -10.12
C PHE A 335 13.24 10.38 -9.21
N GLU A 336 13.02 10.03 -7.93
CA GLU A 336 14.10 9.71 -7.00
C GLU A 336 14.90 8.47 -7.45
N PHE A 337 14.20 7.43 -7.89
CA PHE A 337 14.83 6.24 -8.43
C PHE A 337 15.67 6.58 -9.67
N ASP A 338 15.11 7.29 -10.64
CA ASP A 338 15.78 7.67 -11.88
C ASP A 338 17.05 8.48 -11.61
N ARG A 339 16.97 9.43 -10.67
CA ARG A 339 18.13 10.23 -10.25
C ARG A 339 19.23 9.32 -9.69
N MET A 340 18.91 8.46 -8.74
CA MET A 340 19.90 7.54 -8.13
C MET A 340 20.48 6.57 -9.16
N TYR A 341 19.64 6.02 -10.04
CA TYR A 341 20.06 5.11 -11.10
C TYR A 341 21.05 5.79 -12.06
N ASN A 342 20.76 7.02 -12.49
CA ASN A 342 21.65 7.80 -13.35
C ASN A 342 22.93 8.24 -12.66
N GLU A 343 22.90 8.51 -11.34
CA GLU A 343 24.12 8.76 -10.54
C GLU A 343 25.05 7.54 -10.52
N VAL A 344 24.50 6.33 -10.37
CA VAL A 344 25.27 5.09 -10.44
C VAL A 344 25.82 4.87 -11.85
N LYS A 345 24.99 5.00 -12.88
CA LYS A 345 25.37 4.81 -14.28
C LYS A 345 26.48 5.79 -14.73
N SER A 346 26.46 7.02 -14.21
CA SER A 346 27.48 8.04 -14.48
C SER A 346 28.71 7.98 -13.57
N GLY A 347 28.80 7.00 -12.66
CA GLY A 347 29.92 6.85 -11.72
C GLY A 347 29.97 7.88 -10.59
N LYS A 348 28.95 8.70 -10.40
CA LYS A 348 28.89 9.77 -9.38
C LYS A 348 28.32 9.32 -8.03
N ALA A 349 27.74 8.14 -7.98
CA ALA A 349 27.07 7.63 -6.78
C ALA A 349 28.09 7.23 -5.69
N ASN A 350 27.70 7.47 -4.42
CA ASN A 350 28.42 6.94 -3.26
C ASN A 350 28.15 5.43 -3.09
N ASP A 351 28.92 4.79 -2.20
CA ASP A 351 28.85 3.33 -2.03
C ASP A 351 27.52 2.84 -1.47
N LEU A 352 26.85 3.64 -0.63
CA LEU A 352 25.51 3.31 -0.13
C LEU A 352 24.49 3.31 -1.27
N THR A 353 24.51 4.32 -2.11
CA THR A 353 23.62 4.41 -3.29
C THR A 353 23.86 3.25 -4.25
N LYS A 354 25.13 2.88 -4.50
CA LYS A 354 25.47 1.70 -5.31
C LYS A 354 24.92 0.40 -4.70
N ALA A 355 25.04 0.22 -3.38
CA ALA A 355 24.54 -0.97 -2.70
C ALA A 355 23.00 -1.06 -2.74
N ILE A 356 22.30 0.07 -2.55
CA ILE A 356 20.84 0.15 -2.66
C ILE A 356 20.38 -0.28 -4.06
N LEU A 357 21.00 0.25 -5.12
CA LEU A 357 20.60 -0.07 -6.49
C LEU A 357 21.03 -1.47 -6.90
N TYR A 358 22.19 -1.96 -6.44
CA TYR A 358 22.59 -3.35 -6.64
C TYR A 358 21.51 -4.35 -6.16
N ASN A 359 20.88 -4.06 -5.03
CA ASN A 359 19.77 -4.88 -4.53
C ASN A 359 18.52 -4.81 -5.43
N ALA A 360 18.31 -3.68 -6.08
CA ALA A 360 17.18 -3.46 -6.98
C ALA A 360 17.40 -3.98 -8.41
N GLU A 361 18.64 -4.30 -8.79
CA GLU A 361 18.96 -4.86 -10.11
C GLU A 361 18.35 -6.25 -10.31
N ILE A 362 17.74 -6.45 -11.45
CA ILE A 362 17.17 -7.71 -11.91
C ILE A 362 18.02 -8.22 -13.07
N GLU A 363 18.51 -9.45 -12.96
CA GLU A 363 19.35 -10.08 -13.98
C GLU A 363 18.68 -10.07 -15.35
N GLY A 364 19.40 -9.63 -16.38
CA GLY A 364 18.92 -9.58 -17.77
C GLY A 364 17.94 -8.43 -18.08
N ARG A 365 17.69 -7.52 -17.14
CA ARG A 365 16.87 -6.33 -17.38
C ARG A 365 17.71 -5.05 -17.34
N THR A 366 17.39 -4.15 -18.26
CA THR A 366 17.91 -2.78 -18.28
C THR A 366 16.76 -1.81 -18.03
N VAL A 367 16.97 -0.87 -17.11
CA VAL A 367 15.98 0.15 -16.83
C VAL A 367 16.23 1.37 -17.71
N GLU A 368 15.21 1.76 -18.47
CA GLU A 368 15.18 3.03 -19.18
C GLU A 368 14.52 4.10 -18.29
N THR A 369 15.23 5.21 -18.09
CA THR A 369 14.78 6.27 -17.17
C THR A 369 14.02 7.38 -17.89
N VAL A 370 13.10 7.01 -18.80
CA VAL A 370 12.18 7.98 -19.40
C VAL A 370 11.30 8.57 -18.31
N PRO A 371 11.27 9.90 -18.10
CA PRO A 371 10.60 10.50 -16.96
C PRO A 371 9.10 10.15 -16.90
N MET A 372 8.67 9.48 -15.84
CA MET A 372 7.26 9.06 -15.65
C MET A 372 6.30 10.24 -15.73
N ASN A 373 6.69 11.37 -15.12
CA ASN A 373 5.89 12.60 -15.16
C ASN A 373 5.68 13.11 -16.60
N LEU A 374 6.67 12.96 -17.48
CA LEU A 374 6.56 13.35 -18.87
C LEU A 374 5.56 12.47 -19.63
N LEU A 375 5.60 11.15 -19.40
CA LEU A 375 4.65 10.20 -19.98
C LEU A 375 3.21 10.47 -19.51
N VAL A 376 3.04 10.74 -18.21
CA VAL A 376 1.72 11.08 -17.62
C VAL A 376 1.17 12.37 -18.24
N GLN A 377 1.99 13.42 -18.32
CA GLN A 377 1.55 14.73 -18.76
C GLN A 377 1.28 14.81 -20.27
N LEU A 378 2.19 14.29 -21.08
CA LEU A 378 2.08 14.36 -22.54
C LEU A 378 1.28 13.17 -23.09
N GLY A 379 1.41 12.00 -22.49
CA GLY A 379 0.69 10.81 -22.90
C GLY A 379 -0.82 10.99 -22.92
N SER A 380 -1.36 11.58 -21.85
CA SER A 380 -2.81 11.83 -21.74
C SER A 380 -3.34 12.79 -22.82
N VAL A 381 -2.51 13.72 -23.26
CA VAL A 381 -2.90 14.70 -24.30
C VAL A 381 -3.01 14.06 -25.68
N VAL A 382 -2.11 13.13 -26.00
CA VAL A 382 -2.09 12.40 -27.27
C VAL A 382 -2.78 11.04 -27.21
N ASP A 383 -3.61 10.82 -26.17
CA ASP A 383 -4.35 9.58 -25.94
C ASP A 383 -3.45 8.33 -25.93
N PHE A 384 -2.25 8.47 -25.39
CA PHE A 384 -1.22 7.43 -25.29
C PHE A 384 -0.82 6.77 -26.63
N LYS A 385 -1.08 7.44 -27.76
CA LYS A 385 -0.69 6.93 -29.08
C LYS A 385 0.82 6.98 -29.24
N VAL A 386 1.42 5.82 -29.52
CA VAL A 386 2.88 5.62 -29.57
C VAL A 386 3.55 6.52 -30.60
N ASP A 387 3.02 6.54 -31.82
CA ASP A 387 3.52 7.36 -32.92
C ASP A 387 3.51 8.86 -32.61
N MET A 388 2.47 9.30 -31.92
CA MET A 388 2.34 10.69 -31.45
C MET A 388 3.34 10.98 -30.32
N LEU A 389 3.54 10.07 -29.38
CA LEU A 389 4.53 10.25 -28.31
C LEU A 389 5.95 10.29 -28.86
N GLU A 390 6.32 9.43 -29.79
CA GLU A 390 7.63 9.49 -30.44
C GLU A 390 7.82 10.78 -31.22
N LEU A 391 6.78 11.27 -31.89
CA LEU A 391 6.80 12.57 -32.56
C LEU A 391 7.02 13.71 -31.57
N VAL A 392 6.29 13.69 -30.45
CA VAL A 392 6.42 14.65 -29.35
C VAL A 392 7.85 14.65 -28.80
N PHE A 393 8.39 13.48 -28.48
CA PHE A 393 9.75 13.36 -27.93
C PHE A 393 10.81 13.88 -28.91
N ARG A 394 10.66 13.63 -30.20
CA ARG A 394 11.53 14.23 -31.23
C ARG A 394 11.43 15.75 -31.26
N LYS A 395 10.21 16.29 -31.23
CA LYS A 395 9.99 17.75 -31.25
C LYS A 395 10.62 18.46 -30.05
N ILE A 396 10.55 17.86 -28.85
CA ILE A 396 11.12 18.47 -27.64
C ILE A 396 12.62 18.18 -27.46
N GLY A 397 13.27 17.53 -28.43
CA GLY A 397 14.72 17.29 -28.40
C GLY A 397 15.17 16.12 -27.53
N THR A 398 14.25 15.27 -27.09
CA THR A 398 14.53 14.04 -26.33
C THR A 398 13.95 12.82 -27.05
N PRO A 399 14.61 12.34 -28.11
CA PRO A 399 14.05 11.32 -29.01
C PRO A 399 14.05 9.92 -28.37
N TYR A 400 13.09 9.68 -27.49
CA TYR A 400 12.84 8.34 -26.98
C TYR A 400 12.06 7.50 -27.99
N THR A 401 12.45 6.23 -28.13
CA THR A 401 11.75 5.22 -28.92
C THR A 401 10.77 4.41 -28.07
N PHE A 402 9.78 3.78 -28.68
CA PHE A 402 8.80 2.97 -27.96
C PHE A 402 9.43 1.93 -27.04
N ASP A 403 10.48 1.24 -27.47
CA ASP A 403 11.18 0.25 -26.66
C ASP A 403 11.71 0.81 -25.34
N GLN A 404 12.07 2.11 -25.30
CA GLN A 404 12.57 2.77 -24.11
C GLN A 404 11.48 3.18 -23.12
N PHE A 405 10.29 3.51 -23.61
CA PHE A 405 9.22 4.00 -22.74
C PHE A 405 8.01 3.07 -22.58
N SER A 406 7.91 1.98 -23.36
CA SER A 406 6.76 1.07 -23.36
C SER A 406 6.42 0.54 -21.96
N ASP A 407 7.42 0.07 -21.22
CA ASP A 407 7.23 -0.49 -19.87
C ASP A 407 6.64 0.53 -18.88
N ARG A 408 6.97 1.82 -19.04
CA ARG A 408 6.43 2.92 -18.22
C ARG A 408 5.12 3.48 -18.76
N LEU A 409 4.89 3.38 -20.07
CA LEU A 409 3.69 3.90 -20.71
C LEU A 409 2.42 3.22 -20.18
N ASP A 410 2.44 1.89 -20.12
CA ASP A 410 1.31 1.11 -19.58
C ASP A 410 1.01 1.47 -18.13
N ARG A 411 2.04 1.67 -17.33
CA ARG A 411 1.91 2.09 -15.91
C ARG A 411 1.41 3.52 -15.77
N ALA A 412 1.87 4.43 -16.62
CA ALA A 412 1.39 5.81 -16.66
C ALA A 412 -0.10 5.87 -16.99
N LYS A 413 -0.50 5.11 -18.01
CA LYS A 413 -1.89 4.98 -18.41
C LYS A 413 -2.75 4.39 -17.30
N PHE A 414 -2.32 3.25 -16.73
CA PHE A 414 -3.04 2.59 -15.64
C PHE A 414 -3.17 3.50 -14.42
N TRP A 415 -2.10 4.20 -14.04
CA TRP A 415 -2.15 5.13 -12.91
C TRP A 415 -3.14 6.27 -13.13
N LEU A 416 -3.13 6.88 -14.32
CA LEU A 416 -4.07 7.95 -14.67
C LEU A 416 -5.53 7.46 -14.66
N GLU A 417 -5.79 6.28 -15.23
CA GLU A 417 -7.15 5.75 -15.34
C GLU A 417 -7.72 5.29 -14.00
N GLN A 418 -6.89 4.67 -13.16
CA GLN A 418 -7.35 4.00 -11.94
C GLN A 418 -7.11 4.82 -10.66
N CYS A 419 -6.07 5.63 -10.62
CA CYS A 419 -5.65 6.32 -9.39
C CYS A 419 -5.80 7.83 -9.45
N SER A 420 -5.77 8.45 -10.64
CA SER A 420 -5.83 9.91 -10.80
C SER A 420 -6.54 10.33 -12.10
N PRO A 421 -7.80 9.92 -12.31
CA PRO A 421 -8.53 10.24 -13.54
C PRO A 421 -8.72 11.75 -13.75
N GLU A 422 -8.75 12.52 -12.66
CA GLU A 422 -8.80 13.97 -12.70
C GLU A 422 -7.52 14.61 -13.27
N SER A 423 -6.40 13.89 -13.28
CA SER A 423 -5.12 14.37 -13.82
C SER A 423 -5.00 14.19 -15.35
N VAL A 424 -5.93 13.48 -15.98
CA VAL A 424 -5.94 13.29 -17.44
C VAL A 424 -6.14 14.63 -18.14
N ASN A 425 -5.22 15.01 -19.02
CA ASN A 425 -5.30 16.24 -19.81
C ASN A 425 -5.93 15.92 -21.18
N ARG A 426 -7.07 16.53 -21.47
CA ARG A 426 -7.74 16.41 -22.79
C ARG A 426 -8.04 17.79 -23.32
N LEU A 427 -7.77 18.03 -24.60
CA LEU A 427 -8.21 19.24 -25.29
C LEU A 427 -9.73 19.31 -25.26
N ARG A 428 -10.26 20.51 -25.07
CA ARG A 428 -11.70 20.75 -25.23
C ARG A 428 -12.10 20.54 -26.69
N ALA A 429 -13.33 20.15 -26.86
CA ALA A 429 -13.91 20.04 -28.21
C ALA A 429 -14.37 21.40 -28.77
N THR A 430 -14.67 22.36 -27.88
CA THR A 430 -15.18 23.70 -28.18
C THR A 430 -14.52 24.75 -27.33
N ARG A 431 -14.54 26.01 -27.78
CA ARG A 431 -14.00 27.17 -27.03
C ARG A 431 -14.69 27.31 -25.66
N ASN A 432 -13.93 27.67 -24.66
CA ASN A 432 -14.44 27.88 -23.30
C ASN A 432 -14.94 29.32 -23.11
N TRP A 433 -16.13 29.62 -23.62
CA TRP A 433 -16.73 30.94 -23.50
C TRP A 433 -17.06 31.29 -22.04
N GLU A 434 -17.41 30.34 -21.23
CA GLU A 434 -17.70 30.56 -19.80
C GLU A 434 -16.50 31.20 -19.10
N VAL A 435 -15.30 30.65 -19.31
CA VAL A 435 -14.06 31.24 -18.78
C VAL A 435 -13.68 32.52 -19.50
N TYR A 436 -13.75 32.56 -20.83
CA TYR A 436 -13.37 33.72 -21.60
C TYR A 436 -14.17 34.98 -21.24
N ASP A 437 -15.47 34.84 -21.00
CA ASP A 437 -16.35 35.95 -20.64
C ASP A 437 -15.99 36.55 -19.25
N THR A 438 -15.34 35.79 -18.38
CA THR A 438 -14.84 36.29 -17.08
C THR A 438 -13.51 37.01 -17.15
N LEU A 439 -12.78 36.91 -18.27
CA LEU A 439 -11.47 37.53 -18.44
C LEU A 439 -11.57 39.06 -18.59
N SER A 440 -10.63 39.78 -17.99
CA SER A 440 -10.49 41.24 -18.23
C SER A 440 -10.08 41.54 -19.68
N GLU A 441 -10.24 42.78 -20.10
CA GLU A 441 -9.81 43.22 -21.44
C GLU A 441 -8.34 42.93 -21.69
N THR A 442 -7.48 43.16 -20.71
CA THR A 442 -6.04 42.86 -20.77
C THR A 442 -5.81 41.37 -20.99
N GLN A 443 -6.48 40.50 -20.21
CA GLN A 443 -6.34 39.03 -20.32
C GLN A 443 -6.86 38.52 -21.66
N ARG A 444 -7.92 39.11 -22.20
CA ARG A 444 -8.43 38.80 -23.55
C ARG A 444 -7.42 39.18 -24.63
N ALA A 445 -6.77 40.33 -24.46
CA ALA A 445 -5.70 40.78 -25.37
C ALA A 445 -4.48 39.87 -25.32
N GLU A 446 -4.10 39.38 -24.12
CA GLU A 446 -3.04 38.34 -23.95
C GLU A 446 -3.38 37.04 -24.71
N VAL A 447 -4.62 36.56 -24.62
CA VAL A 447 -5.08 35.37 -25.35
C VAL A 447 -5.07 35.61 -26.86
N ALA A 448 -5.55 36.74 -27.33
CA ALA A 448 -5.52 37.11 -28.75
C ALA A 448 -4.08 37.22 -29.29
N ARG A 449 -3.15 37.73 -28.48
CA ARG A 449 -1.73 37.80 -28.82
C ARG A 449 -1.10 36.43 -28.94
N LEU A 450 -1.44 35.50 -28.03
CA LEU A 450 -1.02 34.11 -28.10
C LEU A 450 -1.59 33.40 -29.35
N TYR A 451 -2.88 33.59 -29.63
CA TYR A 451 -3.52 33.06 -30.83
C TYR A 451 -2.79 33.52 -32.12
N ALA A 452 -2.49 34.82 -32.22
CA ALA A 452 -1.77 35.36 -33.36
C ALA A 452 -0.36 34.77 -33.54
N PHE A 453 0.38 34.60 -32.44
CA PHE A 453 1.71 33.97 -32.44
C PHE A 453 1.67 32.51 -32.88
N ILE A 454 0.78 31.72 -32.29
CA ILE A 454 0.64 30.31 -32.66
C ILE A 454 0.19 30.14 -34.12
N SER A 455 -0.76 30.95 -34.57
CA SER A 455 -1.28 30.94 -35.95
C SER A 455 -0.24 31.29 -36.99
N ALA A 456 0.72 32.17 -36.67
CA ALA A 456 1.82 32.55 -37.56
C ALA A 456 2.77 31.37 -37.85
N GLY A 457 2.90 30.45 -36.89
CA GLY A 457 3.77 29.27 -37.03
C GLY A 457 5.26 29.59 -37.11
N GLY A 458 6.07 28.59 -37.44
CA GLY A 458 7.49 28.73 -37.73
C GLY A 458 8.41 29.00 -36.54
N TYR A 459 7.91 28.89 -35.31
CA TYR A 459 8.64 29.07 -34.06
C TYR A 459 9.30 27.78 -33.57
N THR A 460 10.43 27.95 -32.91
CA THR A 460 11.11 26.90 -32.15
C THR A 460 10.51 26.72 -30.74
N LEU A 461 10.90 25.65 -30.04
CA LEU A 461 10.49 25.41 -28.65
C LEU A 461 10.93 26.56 -27.72
N ASP A 462 12.17 27.08 -27.91
CA ASP A 462 12.72 28.12 -27.07
C ASP A 462 12.04 29.47 -27.37
N GLU A 463 11.71 29.77 -28.61
CA GLU A 463 10.96 30.98 -29.00
C GLU A 463 9.54 30.93 -28.42
N LEU A 464 8.84 29.79 -28.49
CA LEU A 464 7.53 29.62 -27.85
C LEU A 464 7.62 29.82 -26.33
N ASN A 465 8.63 29.21 -25.68
CA ASN A 465 8.82 29.38 -24.24
C ASN A 465 9.07 30.86 -23.88
N ALA A 466 9.94 31.56 -24.62
CA ALA A 466 10.21 32.95 -24.40
C ALA A 466 8.96 33.84 -24.60
N GLU A 467 8.17 33.56 -25.64
CA GLU A 467 6.95 34.30 -25.97
C GLU A 467 5.88 34.17 -24.90
N LEU A 468 5.67 32.96 -24.36
CA LEU A 468 4.70 32.71 -23.28
C LEU A 468 5.00 33.53 -22.01
N TYR A 469 6.27 33.84 -21.73
CA TYR A 469 6.65 34.75 -20.64
C TYR A 469 6.65 36.21 -21.05
N ALA A 470 6.83 36.52 -22.34
CA ALA A 470 6.85 37.91 -22.87
C ALA A 470 5.44 38.49 -22.98
N ILE A 471 4.46 37.69 -23.44
CA ILE A 471 3.07 38.18 -23.65
C ILE A 471 2.53 38.87 -22.38
N PRO A 472 2.45 38.25 -21.20
CA PRO A 472 1.91 38.95 -20.02
C PRO A 472 2.75 40.17 -19.59
N LYS A 473 4.06 40.19 -19.89
CA LYS A 473 4.93 41.30 -19.60
C LYS A 473 4.67 42.50 -20.54
N GLU A 474 4.31 42.26 -21.80
CA GLU A 474 3.96 43.27 -22.79
C GLU A 474 2.76 44.11 -22.31
N PHE A 475 1.80 43.53 -21.65
CA PHE A 475 0.59 44.17 -21.13
C PHE A 475 0.72 44.66 -19.68
N ALA A 476 1.82 44.36 -19.00
CA ALA A 476 2.05 44.77 -17.63
C ALA A 476 2.64 46.19 -17.56
N PRO A 477 2.40 46.96 -16.47
CA PRO A 477 3.06 48.27 -16.25
C PRO A 477 4.58 48.15 -16.27
N ALA A 478 5.26 49.10 -16.92
CA ALA A 478 6.73 49.09 -17.14
C ALA A 478 7.56 48.94 -15.84
N ASN A 479 7.04 49.38 -14.70
CA ASN A 479 7.72 49.36 -13.40
C ASN A 479 7.16 48.31 -12.44
N MET A 480 6.55 47.22 -12.96
CA MET A 480 6.00 46.17 -12.13
C MET A 480 7.12 45.40 -11.40
N GLU A 481 6.95 45.19 -10.09
CA GLU A 481 7.88 44.37 -9.30
C GLU A 481 7.90 42.90 -9.81
N GLU A 482 9.06 42.25 -9.73
CA GLU A 482 9.28 40.89 -10.22
C GLU A 482 8.27 39.86 -9.62
N LYS A 483 7.95 40.03 -8.35
CA LYS A 483 6.97 39.15 -7.67
C LYS A 483 5.54 39.32 -8.23
N ALA A 484 5.16 40.56 -8.53
CA ALA A 484 3.86 40.85 -9.13
C ALA A 484 3.80 40.35 -10.58
N LEU A 485 4.89 40.52 -11.36
CA LEU A 485 5.00 39.99 -12.72
C LEU A 485 4.85 38.47 -12.77
N LYS A 486 5.49 37.74 -11.85
CA LYS A 486 5.29 36.28 -11.71
C LYS A 486 3.82 35.91 -11.42
N GLY A 487 3.10 36.75 -10.69
CA GLY A 487 1.66 36.58 -10.45
C GLY A 487 0.84 36.73 -11.73
N VAL A 488 1.11 37.75 -12.55
CA VAL A 488 0.45 37.98 -13.84
C VAL A 488 0.74 36.84 -14.81
N GLN A 489 2.00 36.42 -14.92
CA GLN A 489 2.38 35.26 -15.74
C GLN A 489 1.68 33.98 -15.31
N GLY A 490 1.55 33.75 -13.99
CA GLY A 490 0.80 32.62 -13.45
C GLY A 490 -0.69 32.66 -13.79
N ALA A 491 -1.31 33.84 -13.75
CA ALA A 491 -2.69 34.06 -14.16
C ALA A 491 -2.90 33.79 -15.65
N PHE A 492 -2.01 34.27 -16.51
CA PHE A 492 -2.03 34.00 -17.95
C PHE A 492 -1.96 32.50 -18.24
N PHE A 493 -1.01 31.76 -17.63
CA PHE A 493 -0.90 30.33 -17.82
C PHE A 493 -2.16 29.59 -17.34
N LYS A 494 -2.71 30.00 -16.20
CA LYS A 494 -3.98 29.46 -15.71
C LYS A 494 -5.11 29.67 -16.71
N ASN A 495 -5.25 30.87 -17.28
CA ASN A 495 -6.28 31.18 -18.26
C ASN A 495 -6.13 30.29 -19.51
N VAL A 496 -4.91 30.13 -20.03
CA VAL A 496 -4.65 29.27 -21.21
C VAL A 496 -5.01 27.80 -20.91
N TYR A 497 -4.65 27.26 -19.74
CA TYR A 497 -5.07 25.90 -19.36
C TYR A 497 -6.59 25.76 -19.26
N GLN A 498 -7.28 26.74 -18.68
CA GLN A 498 -8.74 26.70 -18.56
C GLN A 498 -9.42 26.76 -19.94
N LEU A 499 -8.84 27.55 -20.87
CA LEU A 499 -9.38 27.64 -22.23
C LEU A 499 -9.15 26.38 -23.06
N LEU A 500 -8.03 25.66 -22.86
CA LEU A 500 -7.65 24.52 -23.68
C LEU A 500 -8.08 23.17 -23.08
N ILE A 501 -7.97 22.99 -21.76
CA ILE A 501 -8.14 21.69 -21.08
C ILE A 501 -9.05 21.75 -19.84
N ASP A 502 -9.72 22.86 -19.62
CA ASP A 502 -10.66 23.07 -18.50
C ASP A 502 -10.03 22.88 -17.10
N LYS A 503 -8.74 23.20 -16.95
CA LYS A 503 -7.99 23.06 -15.71
C LYS A 503 -7.25 24.35 -15.34
N GLU A 504 -6.96 24.54 -14.06
CA GLU A 504 -6.13 25.67 -13.61
C GLU A 504 -4.63 25.41 -13.79
N ARG A 505 -4.23 24.16 -13.99
CA ARG A 505 -2.84 23.71 -14.14
C ARG A 505 -2.77 22.52 -15.09
N GLY A 506 -1.63 22.35 -15.75
CA GLY A 506 -1.39 21.25 -16.67
C GLY A 506 0.10 20.97 -16.85
N PRO A 507 0.48 20.25 -17.93
CA PRO A 507 1.88 20.09 -18.34
C PRO A 507 2.58 21.44 -18.49
N ARG A 508 3.91 21.48 -18.53
CA ARG A 508 4.61 22.73 -18.85
C ARG A 508 4.06 23.31 -20.15
N LEU A 509 3.49 24.52 -20.08
CA LEU A 509 2.65 25.06 -21.16
C LEU A 509 3.36 25.09 -22.52
N TYR A 510 4.62 25.50 -22.57
CA TYR A 510 5.38 25.50 -23.81
C TYR A 510 5.60 24.10 -24.39
N LEU A 511 5.83 23.09 -23.54
CA LEU A 511 5.93 21.69 -23.99
C LEU A 511 4.58 21.19 -24.51
N PHE A 512 3.51 21.48 -23.79
CA PHE A 512 2.15 21.11 -24.16
C PHE A 512 1.75 21.68 -25.51
N LEU A 513 1.93 22.98 -25.72
CA LEU A 513 1.57 23.63 -26.99
C LEU A 513 2.48 23.24 -28.15
N TYR A 514 3.77 23.00 -27.90
CA TYR A 514 4.71 22.61 -28.94
C TYR A 514 4.56 21.14 -29.36
N ALA A 515 4.21 20.27 -28.41
CA ALA A 515 4.03 18.84 -28.64
C ALA A 515 2.85 18.52 -29.56
N ILE A 516 1.73 19.25 -29.41
CA ILE A 516 0.50 19.03 -30.17
C ILE A 516 0.58 19.78 -31.49
N ASP A 517 -0.08 19.23 -32.52
CA ASP A 517 -0.28 19.96 -33.76
C ASP A 517 -1.15 21.21 -33.49
N PRO A 518 -0.66 22.44 -33.78
CA PRO A 518 -1.44 23.66 -33.59
C PRO A 518 -2.84 23.60 -34.19
N ALA A 519 -3.03 22.89 -35.30
CA ALA A 519 -4.33 22.73 -35.96
C ALA A 519 -5.40 22.10 -35.04
N GLN A 520 -4.99 21.36 -33.98
CA GLN A 520 -5.92 20.72 -33.04
C GLN A 520 -6.43 21.66 -31.96
N TYR A 521 -5.70 22.73 -31.63
CA TYR A 521 -6.05 23.58 -30.48
C TYR A 521 -6.08 25.08 -30.77
N VAL A 522 -5.49 25.58 -31.85
CA VAL A 522 -5.41 27.01 -32.14
C VAL A 522 -6.79 27.65 -32.20
N ASN A 523 -7.76 26.95 -32.77
CA ASN A 523 -9.14 27.40 -32.87
C ASN A 523 -9.82 27.56 -31.50
N LEU A 524 -9.34 26.86 -30.46
CA LEU A 524 -9.84 27.01 -29.09
C LEU A 524 -9.42 28.32 -28.45
N LEU A 525 -8.41 29.03 -29.02
CA LEU A 525 -7.94 30.35 -28.61
C LEU A 525 -8.49 31.47 -29.47
N ASP A 526 -9.22 31.18 -30.57
CA ASP A 526 -9.82 32.18 -31.46
C ASP A 526 -11.22 32.62 -30.98
N PHE A 527 -11.26 33.70 -30.26
CA PHE A 527 -12.53 34.32 -29.81
C PHE A 527 -12.93 35.53 -30.67
N SER A 528 -12.30 35.76 -31.82
CA SER A 528 -12.65 36.82 -32.75
C SER A 528 -13.96 36.52 -33.52
N SER A 529 -14.28 35.26 -33.69
CA SER A 529 -15.50 34.79 -34.36
C SER A 529 -16.64 34.49 -33.35
N PRO A 530 -17.92 34.69 -33.75
CA PRO A 530 -19.08 34.39 -32.85
C PRO A 530 -19.13 32.91 -32.46
N LYS A 531 -19.91 32.63 -31.40
CA LYS A 531 -20.16 31.25 -30.95
C LYS A 531 -20.76 30.40 -32.06
N THR A 532 -20.17 29.23 -32.28
CA THR A 532 -20.69 28.22 -33.21
C THR A 532 -21.99 27.60 -32.67
N GLN A 533 -22.71 26.88 -33.54
CA GLN A 533 -23.90 26.17 -33.10
C GLN A 533 -23.61 25.11 -32.04
N ALA A 534 -22.51 24.36 -32.19
CA ALA A 534 -22.07 23.35 -31.22
C ALA A 534 -21.71 23.97 -29.86
N GLU A 535 -21.14 25.18 -29.84
CA GLU A 535 -20.83 25.91 -28.61
C GLU A 535 -22.09 26.41 -27.87
N LYS A 536 -23.10 26.83 -28.62
CA LYS A 536 -24.42 27.23 -28.05
C LYS A 536 -25.11 26.01 -27.46
N GLU A 537 -25.11 24.88 -28.16
CA GLU A 537 -25.72 23.63 -27.67
C GLU A 537 -25.00 23.12 -26.43
N ALA A 538 -23.66 23.20 -26.39
CA ALA A 538 -22.87 22.84 -25.20
C ALA A 538 -23.15 23.75 -24.01
N GLU A 539 -23.32 25.07 -24.22
CA GLU A 539 -23.69 26.02 -23.18
C GLU A 539 -25.08 25.78 -22.65
N GLU A 540 -26.06 25.47 -23.52
CA GLU A 540 -27.43 25.12 -23.15
C GLU A 540 -27.46 23.79 -22.35
N ALA A 541 -26.72 22.79 -22.82
CA ALA A 541 -26.60 21.51 -22.10
C ALA A 541 -25.94 21.68 -20.70
N ALA A 542 -24.94 22.54 -20.58
CA ALA A 542 -24.31 22.86 -19.30
C ALA A 542 -25.28 23.60 -18.35
N LYS A 543 -26.10 24.52 -18.87
CA LYS A 543 -27.13 25.19 -18.09
C LYS A 543 -28.22 24.20 -17.61
N GLN A 544 -28.68 23.32 -18.50
CA GLN A 544 -29.63 22.28 -18.15
C GLN A 544 -29.05 21.27 -17.13
N ALA A 545 -27.77 20.95 -17.20
CA ALA A 545 -27.11 20.09 -16.22
C ALA A 545 -26.95 20.77 -14.84
N GLN A 546 -26.83 22.11 -14.80
CA GLN A 546 -26.82 22.87 -13.55
C GLN A 546 -28.24 23.05 -12.94
N GLU A 547 -29.29 23.02 -13.78
CA GLU A 547 -30.70 23.07 -13.34
C GLU A 547 -31.27 21.71 -12.95
N GLN A 548 -30.60 20.60 -13.34
CA GLN A 548 -30.99 19.29 -12.84
C GLN A 548 -30.63 19.20 -11.35
N PRO A 549 -31.52 18.68 -10.48
CA PRO A 549 -31.18 18.41 -9.11
C PRO A 549 -29.94 17.53 -9.11
N LYS A 550 -28.94 17.92 -8.32
CA LYS A 550 -27.71 17.12 -8.16
C LYS A 550 -28.11 15.66 -7.95
N PRO A 551 -27.43 14.69 -8.60
CA PRO A 551 -27.78 13.29 -8.45
C PRO A 551 -27.91 12.99 -6.96
N GLU A 552 -29.04 12.37 -6.61
CA GLU A 552 -29.26 11.87 -5.26
C GLU A 552 -27.99 11.11 -4.87
N ARG A 553 -27.50 11.43 -3.68
CA ARG A 553 -26.37 10.74 -3.04
C ARG A 553 -26.50 9.25 -3.31
N GLU A 554 -25.44 8.59 -3.81
CA GLU A 554 -25.36 7.13 -3.69
C GLU A 554 -25.65 6.80 -2.24
N GLN A 555 -26.80 6.17 -2.02
CA GLN A 555 -27.22 5.81 -0.66
C GLN A 555 -26.15 4.86 -0.14
N VAL A 556 -25.45 5.29 0.91
CA VAL A 556 -24.53 4.41 1.62
C VAL A 556 -25.34 3.21 2.07
N ALA A 557 -25.04 2.04 1.52
CA ALA A 557 -25.71 0.82 1.94
C ALA A 557 -25.30 0.55 3.39
N TYR A 558 -26.28 0.58 4.29
CA TYR A 558 -26.07 0.25 5.68
C TYR A 558 -26.18 -1.26 5.86
N GLY A 559 -25.29 -1.81 6.73
CA GLY A 559 -25.27 -3.23 7.08
C GLY A 559 -25.97 -3.52 8.41
N ASP A 560 -25.74 -4.72 8.92
CA ASP A 560 -26.19 -5.08 10.28
C ASP A 560 -25.44 -4.22 11.32
N PRO A 561 -26.06 -3.94 12.48
CA PRO A 561 -25.41 -3.19 13.56
C PRO A 561 -24.11 -3.86 14.01
N ASP A 562 -23.08 -3.05 14.25
CA ASP A 562 -21.86 -3.55 14.87
C ASP A 562 -22.17 -4.14 16.26
N PRO A 563 -21.50 -5.22 16.66
CA PRO A 563 -21.61 -5.73 18.02
C PRO A 563 -21.18 -4.66 19.03
N VAL A 564 -21.87 -4.60 20.16
CA VAL A 564 -21.53 -3.64 21.21
C VAL A 564 -20.20 -4.03 21.85
N ASP A 565 -19.22 -3.15 21.75
CA ASP A 565 -17.93 -3.34 22.40
C ASP A 565 -18.06 -3.35 23.93
N PRO A 566 -17.28 -4.15 24.66
CA PRO A 566 -17.25 -4.11 26.11
C PRO A 566 -16.78 -2.72 26.60
N VAL A 567 -17.27 -2.32 27.75
CA VAL A 567 -16.83 -1.07 28.41
C VAL A 567 -15.32 -1.13 28.62
N LYS A 568 -14.62 -0.05 28.25
CA LYS A 568 -13.18 0.09 28.46
C LYS A 568 -12.85 0.15 29.95
N ALA A 569 -11.56 0.01 30.26
CA ALA A 569 -11.06 0.15 31.64
C ALA A 569 -11.49 1.50 32.27
N GLU A 570 -11.73 1.47 33.57
CA GLU A 570 -12.05 2.67 34.35
C GLU A 570 -10.94 3.71 34.20
N ILE A 571 -11.34 4.98 34.09
CA ILE A 571 -10.44 6.15 34.10
C ILE A 571 -10.76 7.04 35.29
N ALA A 572 -9.78 7.78 35.78
CA ALA A 572 -10.01 8.76 36.85
C ALA A 572 -10.80 9.97 36.30
N TYR A 573 -11.55 10.64 37.18
CA TYR A 573 -12.26 11.87 36.82
C TYR A 573 -11.32 12.94 36.25
N ASP A 574 -10.11 13.03 36.75
CA ASP A 574 -9.10 13.99 36.30
C ASP A 574 -8.69 13.75 34.82
N ASP A 575 -8.67 12.50 34.37
CA ASP A 575 -8.40 12.17 32.97
C ASP A 575 -9.51 12.67 32.06
N PHE A 576 -10.76 12.55 32.47
CA PHE A 576 -11.91 13.12 31.77
C PHE A 576 -11.90 14.66 31.84
N ALA A 577 -11.66 15.24 33.02
CA ALA A 577 -11.62 16.68 33.22
C ALA A 577 -10.49 17.38 32.46
N ALA A 578 -9.43 16.63 32.07
CA ALA A 578 -8.36 17.12 31.24
C ALA A 578 -8.79 17.33 29.76
N MET A 579 -9.90 16.73 29.33
CA MET A 579 -10.43 16.90 27.99
C MET A 579 -11.24 18.19 27.88
N ASP A 580 -10.90 19.07 26.95
CA ASP A 580 -11.65 20.31 26.69
C ASP A 580 -12.65 20.11 25.53
N MET A 581 -13.83 19.61 25.85
CA MET A 581 -14.92 19.43 24.89
C MET A 581 -15.82 20.67 24.87
N ARG A 582 -16.06 21.23 23.68
CA ARG A 582 -16.82 22.48 23.50
C ARG A 582 -17.86 22.40 22.41
N VAL A 583 -18.92 23.17 22.57
CA VAL A 583 -19.88 23.45 21.52
C VAL A 583 -19.29 24.45 20.52
N CYS A 584 -19.14 24.03 19.28
CA CYS A 584 -18.60 24.87 18.20
C CYS A 584 -19.63 25.01 17.08
N LYS A 585 -19.73 26.19 16.49
CA LYS A 585 -20.59 26.44 15.32
C LYS A 585 -19.80 26.27 14.03
N VAL A 586 -20.34 25.55 13.07
CA VAL A 586 -19.76 25.41 11.75
C VAL A 586 -20.01 26.68 10.95
N LEU A 587 -18.95 27.46 10.71
CA LEU A 587 -18.99 28.67 9.92
C LEU A 587 -18.84 28.40 8.43
N LYS A 588 -18.00 27.41 8.07
CA LYS A 588 -17.69 27.06 6.69
C LYS A 588 -17.33 25.59 6.58
N CYS A 589 -17.82 24.94 5.53
CA CYS A 589 -17.44 23.58 5.15
C CYS A 589 -16.92 23.60 3.73
N GLN A 590 -15.72 23.07 3.52
CA GLN A 590 -15.05 23.07 2.22
C GLN A 590 -14.52 21.69 1.89
N GLU A 591 -14.59 21.33 0.63
CA GLU A 591 -13.91 20.15 0.12
C GLU A 591 -12.38 20.33 0.15
N ILE A 592 -11.67 19.25 0.45
CA ILE A 592 -10.23 19.23 0.37
C ILE A 592 -9.88 18.55 -0.95
N ARG A 593 -9.27 19.27 -1.90
CA ARG A 593 -8.92 18.79 -3.25
C ARG A 593 -8.16 17.44 -3.28
N LYS A 594 -7.49 17.09 -2.18
CA LYS A 594 -6.69 15.86 -2.05
C LYS A 594 -7.37 14.78 -1.19
N SER A 595 -8.66 14.91 -0.90
CA SER A 595 -9.39 13.96 -0.08
C SER A 595 -10.77 13.67 -0.64
N HIS A 596 -11.04 12.39 -0.88
CA HIS A 596 -12.37 11.93 -1.27
C HIS A 596 -13.31 11.78 -0.07
N SER A 597 -12.78 11.68 1.16
CA SER A 597 -13.55 11.40 2.38
C SER A 597 -13.66 12.56 3.34
N CYS A 598 -12.78 13.58 3.26
CA CYS A 598 -12.67 14.61 4.27
C CYS A 598 -13.20 15.96 3.83
N TYR A 599 -13.83 16.67 4.77
CA TYR A 599 -14.08 18.11 4.72
C TYR A 599 -13.09 18.87 5.59
N LYS A 600 -12.76 20.11 5.17
CA LYS A 600 -12.19 21.15 6.00
C LYS A 600 -13.33 21.98 6.58
N LEU A 601 -13.48 21.98 7.89
CA LEU A 601 -14.44 22.76 8.62
C LEU A 601 -13.76 23.96 9.27
N THR A 602 -14.31 25.15 9.11
CA THR A 602 -13.94 26.33 9.89
C THR A 602 -15.03 26.53 10.93
N LEU A 603 -14.66 26.50 12.20
CA LEU A 603 -15.58 26.53 13.34
C LEU A 603 -15.36 27.83 14.12
N SER A 604 -16.42 28.30 14.82
CA SER A 604 -16.34 29.23 15.93
C SER A 604 -16.44 28.43 17.23
N ASP A 605 -15.50 28.60 18.14
CA ASP A 605 -15.47 27.96 19.46
C ASP A 605 -15.89 28.90 20.59
N GLY A 606 -16.46 30.05 20.22
CA GLY A 606 -16.88 31.10 21.15
C GLY A 606 -15.75 32.03 21.60
N LEU A 607 -14.49 31.68 21.33
CA LEU A 607 -13.30 32.49 21.63
C LEU A 607 -12.62 32.93 20.33
N ASP A 608 -12.41 32.00 19.41
CA ASP A 608 -11.71 32.24 18.14
C ASP A 608 -12.23 31.31 17.04
N LYS A 609 -11.63 31.39 15.87
CA LYS A 609 -11.89 30.48 14.75
C LYS A 609 -10.91 29.32 14.75
N ARG A 610 -11.43 28.10 14.59
CA ARG A 610 -10.69 26.87 14.58
C ARG A 610 -10.88 26.12 13.27
N THR A 611 -9.84 25.50 12.76
CA THR A 611 -9.91 24.61 11.61
C THR A 611 -9.85 23.16 12.08
N ILE A 612 -10.80 22.34 11.64
CA ILE A 612 -10.73 20.89 11.80
C ILE A 612 -10.93 20.17 10.47
N VAL A 613 -10.38 18.96 10.38
CA VAL A 613 -10.56 18.06 9.23
C VAL A 613 -11.26 16.81 9.71
N SER A 614 -12.32 16.42 9.01
CA SER A 614 -13.10 15.23 9.36
C SER A 614 -13.56 14.44 8.15
N SER A 615 -13.55 13.10 8.27
CA SER A 615 -13.91 12.16 7.20
C SER A 615 -15.40 11.87 7.13
N ILE A 616 -16.20 12.90 7.02
CA ILE A 616 -17.67 12.84 7.01
C ILE A 616 -18.31 13.14 5.65
N LYS A 617 -17.50 13.28 4.59
CA LYS A 617 -17.98 13.67 3.26
C LYS A 617 -18.96 12.66 2.65
N ALA A 618 -18.83 11.37 2.95
CA ALA A 618 -19.79 10.36 2.51
C ALA A 618 -21.16 10.49 3.17
N TYR A 619 -21.26 11.16 4.33
CA TYR A 619 -22.46 11.18 5.18
C TYR A 619 -23.15 12.54 5.25
N TYR A 620 -22.45 13.65 4.92
CA TYR A 620 -23.01 15.01 5.01
C TYR A 620 -22.63 15.85 3.80
N THR A 621 -23.51 16.77 3.40
CA THR A 621 -23.17 17.86 2.48
C THR A 621 -22.72 19.10 3.26
N PRO A 622 -22.00 20.03 2.62
CA PRO A 622 -21.65 21.29 3.27
C PRO A 622 -22.84 22.07 3.81
N GLU A 623 -23.98 22.03 3.11
CA GLU A 623 -25.22 22.73 3.48
C GLU A 623 -25.87 22.14 4.73
N GLU A 624 -25.72 20.83 4.95
CA GLU A 624 -26.23 20.15 6.15
C GLU A 624 -25.41 20.47 7.39
N LEU A 625 -24.17 20.93 7.24
CA LEU A 625 -23.22 21.20 8.32
C LEU A 625 -23.11 22.69 8.65
N VAL A 626 -23.09 23.56 7.64
CA VAL A 626 -22.91 25.01 7.85
C VAL A 626 -24.07 25.60 8.66
N GLY A 627 -23.73 26.37 9.69
CA GLY A 627 -24.68 26.96 10.62
C GLY A 627 -25.03 26.06 11.81
N LYS A 628 -24.77 24.75 11.74
CA LYS A 628 -25.05 23.81 12.84
C LYS A 628 -24.02 23.91 13.96
N LYS A 629 -24.44 23.53 15.17
CA LYS A 629 -23.58 23.40 16.34
C LYS A 629 -23.22 21.95 16.58
N ILE A 630 -21.95 21.69 16.83
CA ILE A 630 -21.36 20.36 17.01
C ILE A 630 -20.45 20.33 18.24
N ILE A 631 -20.18 19.16 18.78
CA ILE A 631 -19.24 18.96 19.87
C ILE A 631 -17.84 18.72 19.31
N VAL A 632 -16.84 19.42 19.82
CA VAL A 632 -15.44 19.32 19.40
C VAL A 632 -14.56 19.12 20.63
N LEU A 633 -13.67 18.12 20.59
CA LEU A 633 -12.55 18.00 21.51
C LEU A 633 -11.46 18.99 21.05
N ALA A 634 -11.31 20.08 21.81
CA ALA A 634 -10.63 21.29 21.40
C ALA A 634 -9.14 21.33 21.77
N ASN A 635 -8.70 20.56 22.78
CA ASN A 635 -7.33 20.54 23.26
C ASN A 635 -6.47 19.37 22.75
N LEU A 636 -6.89 18.75 21.65
CA LEU A 636 -6.02 17.80 20.96
C LEU A 636 -4.82 18.51 20.30
N LYS A 637 -3.68 17.85 20.34
CA LYS A 637 -2.47 18.33 19.67
C LYS A 637 -2.76 18.50 18.16
N PRO A 638 -2.49 19.69 17.58
CA PRO A 638 -2.73 19.93 16.17
C PRO A 638 -2.03 18.90 15.29
N THR A 639 -2.77 18.31 14.35
CA THR A 639 -2.28 17.24 13.47
C THR A 639 -2.56 17.61 12.00
N ARG A 640 -1.61 17.34 11.12
CA ARG A 640 -1.79 17.61 9.68
C ARG A 640 -2.48 16.44 8.99
N ILE A 641 -3.71 16.66 8.50
CA ILE A 641 -4.54 15.68 7.81
C ILE A 641 -4.78 16.19 6.38
N THR A 642 -4.47 15.38 5.37
CA THR A 642 -4.63 15.72 3.93
C THR A 642 -4.07 17.10 3.53
N GLY A 643 -2.97 17.49 4.18
CA GLY A 643 -2.29 18.77 3.92
C GLY A 643 -2.85 19.99 4.69
N VAL A 644 -3.92 19.81 5.46
CA VAL A 644 -4.54 20.85 6.32
C VAL A 644 -4.26 20.53 7.78
N THR A 645 -3.89 21.52 8.59
CA THR A 645 -3.73 21.35 10.03
C THR A 645 -5.11 21.29 10.69
N SER A 646 -5.43 20.18 11.37
CA SER A 646 -6.62 19.99 12.19
C SER A 646 -6.29 20.34 13.65
N GLU A 647 -7.04 21.24 14.23
CA GLU A 647 -6.84 21.79 15.59
C GLU A 647 -7.88 21.25 16.59
N GLY A 648 -8.28 20.01 16.41
CA GLY A 648 -9.26 19.32 17.22
C GLY A 648 -9.97 18.21 16.46
N MET A 649 -10.95 17.58 17.09
CA MET A 649 -11.74 16.49 16.52
C MET A 649 -13.22 16.68 16.85
N LEU A 650 -14.11 16.61 15.86
CA LEU A 650 -15.56 16.55 16.10
C LEU A 650 -15.96 15.18 16.65
N LEU A 651 -17.00 15.14 17.47
CA LEU A 651 -17.56 13.90 18.00
C LEU A 651 -18.69 13.40 17.09
N ALA A 652 -18.63 12.12 16.75
CA ALA A 652 -19.63 11.43 15.96
C ALA A 652 -19.80 9.99 16.44
N ALA A 653 -21.01 9.48 16.34
CA ALA A 653 -21.31 8.06 16.52
C ALA A 653 -21.12 7.33 15.19
N THR A 654 -20.44 6.17 15.21
CA THR A 654 -20.23 5.34 14.02
C THR A 654 -20.74 3.93 14.25
N ASN A 655 -21.53 3.41 13.32
CA ASN A 655 -22.01 2.04 13.34
C ASN A 655 -22.37 1.60 11.91
N ASN A 656 -22.18 0.33 11.56
CA ASN A 656 -22.51 -0.19 10.23
C ASN A 656 -23.98 0.00 9.85
N ALA A 657 -24.90 -0.03 10.84
CA ALA A 657 -26.33 0.17 10.61
C ALA A 657 -26.73 1.62 10.30
N CYS A 658 -25.90 2.62 10.59
CA CYS A 658 -26.26 4.02 10.41
C CYS A 658 -25.13 4.90 9.83
N GLY A 659 -23.95 4.32 9.59
CA GLY A 659 -22.75 5.06 9.17
C GLY A 659 -22.25 6.01 10.24
N CYS A 660 -21.72 7.16 9.84
CA CYS A 660 -21.21 8.18 10.75
C CYS A 660 -22.28 9.25 11.00
N LYS A 661 -22.68 9.44 12.25
CA LYS A 661 -23.63 10.46 12.69
C LYS A 661 -22.94 11.49 13.57
N VAL A 662 -22.82 12.72 13.08
CA VAL A 662 -22.30 13.86 13.85
C VAL A 662 -23.24 14.17 15.00
N ILE A 663 -22.69 14.41 16.19
CA ILE A 663 -23.48 14.81 17.36
C ILE A 663 -23.76 16.31 17.27
N PHE A 664 -24.98 16.66 16.87
CA PHE A 664 -25.45 18.04 16.83
C PHE A 664 -25.95 18.49 18.19
N VAL A 665 -25.74 19.77 18.48
CA VAL A 665 -26.18 20.42 19.72
C VAL A 665 -27.30 21.40 19.34
N ASP A 666 -28.27 21.56 20.25
CA ASP A 666 -29.36 22.49 20.09
C ASP A 666 -28.88 23.94 19.86
N ASP A 667 -29.56 24.66 18.98
CA ASP A 667 -29.16 26.00 18.56
C ASP A 667 -29.23 27.04 19.71
N THR A 668 -29.95 26.72 20.79
CA THR A 668 -30.05 27.57 21.99
C THR A 668 -28.79 27.54 22.84
N VAL A 669 -27.96 26.50 22.72
CA VAL A 669 -26.71 26.40 23.50
C VAL A 669 -25.66 27.35 22.94
N PRO A 670 -25.08 28.28 23.73
CA PRO A 670 -24.07 29.22 23.25
C PRO A 670 -22.79 28.52 22.75
N GLU A 671 -22.15 29.15 21.72
CA GLU A 671 -20.82 28.72 21.26
C GLU A 671 -19.80 28.84 22.40
N GLY A 672 -18.86 27.89 22.48
CA GLY A 672 -17.87 27.83 23.55
C GLY A 672 -18.35 27.17 24.86
N THR A 673 -19.62 26.79 24.96
CA THR A 673 -20.15 26.06 26.11
C THR A 673 -19.36 24.75 26.27
N LYS A 674 -18.83 24.53 27.48
CA LYS A 674 -18.12 23.29 27.81
C LYS A 674 -19.09 22.12 27.98
N ILE A 675 -18.69 20.97 27.57
CA ILE A 675 -19.35 19.69 27.87
C ILE A 675 -18.63 19.11 29.07
N LEU A 676 -19.41 18.83 30.12
CA LEU A 676 -18.94 18.35 31.44
C LEU A 676 -19.38 16.90 31.63
#